data_5d9e99f621c8a4754af38550cdf556ee
#
_entry.id   5d9e99f621c8a4754af38550cdf556ee
#
_cell.length_a   1.000
_cell.length_b   1.000
_cell.length_c   1.000
_cell.angle_alpha   90.00
_cell.angle_beta   90.00
_cell.angle_gamma   90.00
#
_symmetry.space_group_name_H-M   'P 1'
#
loop_
_entity.id
_entity.type
_entity.pdbx_description
1 polymer ?
#
loop_
_entity_poly.entity_id
_entity_poly.type
_entity_poly.pdbx_seq_one_letter_code
_entity_poly.pdbx_strand_id
1 'polypeptide(L)'
;MSFSHNLVSRSLFPLRLLIFLIFLILYGKSQKEALQVKVGVVLNTNVTLVDLSLRAINMSLSEFYKTNKDFKTRIVLHIRDSKQTVVGAAASALYLIKKRGVVAILGPGNSMQAPFIINLGNQSQVPIISFSATSPVLDTLRSPYFIRAAHDDSAQVHSIIAILKSFRWREAVPIYVDNEFGEGILPYLVDAFQENNVRIRYRSAISLHSSNDQIENELLKLMTMPTRVFIVHMLPDLGSRLFSIAKKIGMMENGYVWIVTNGIADLMSLMDESSVEAMHGVLGVKTYFSRSNELTYLKTRWRKRFGGEELNHFECWAYDAATALAMSVEKISDVDMSFNKTKKTMSIDDNETDLDDLATSLSGPKLLEALSTVSFKGVAGRFQLKQGKLEATTFKIINIEESGERTVGFWKSNEGLVKSLSTSQSSSGLRPIIWPGDSIGVPKGWEQPISPKKLRIAVPKKDGFNQFVKVTKDANTNXPTISGFCIDVFNMVISQMPYSVPFEYVPFETPEGKSDGNYDEMVYRVFLGEYDGAVGDTTILANRSAYVDFALPYSETGIVFVVPVKDEREKGEWVFLKPLTKELWLLTAASFLYIGMMVWIFEYHADDDFKTHKMSDKISNVFYFSSSTLFFAHRKPSESFFTRALVVVWCFVLLILTQSYTATLTSMLTVQELRPTVRHMDDLKKSGVNVGYQSGSFTFERLKLMGYEESRLKAYDSPEEMRELFLNKSSDGGIDAAFDEVPYVKLFMAKYCSEYSIIEPTFKADGFGFAFPLGSPLVTDISRQILNITEGETMKAMENKWFFGDRHCLDSTTADTPIQLDHHSFRALFLMVFVVSVILLLLMYGSKRYKERRVEEIELVAQNEVNIEGNVVDGEEADDNEHHVVDVDTALLRRKNLTSTSIPTRRAPPLLRLKSA
;
A
#
# COMPACT_ATOMS: atom_id res chain seq x y z
N MET A 1 -70.74 -80.08 56.44
CA MET A 1 -70.13 -78.68 56.44
C MET A 1 -69.57 -78.41 55.02
N SER A 2 -70.43 -78.14 54.06
CA SER A 2 -69.99 -77.82 52.70
C SER A 2 -71.13 -77.15 51.90
N PHE A 3 -71.63 -75.99 52.40
CA PHE A 3 -72.63 -75.24 51.63
C PHE A 3 -72.56 -73.67 51.83
N SER A 4 -71.47 -73.15 52.37
CA SER A 4 -71.45 -71.69 52.63
C SER A 4 -70.40 -70.88 51.80
N HIS A 5 -69.50 -71.50 50.95
CA HIS A 5 -68.42 -70.76 50.21
C HIS A 5 -68.82 -70.26 48.81
N ASN A 6 -69.94 -70.71 48.23
CA ASN A 6 -70.39 -70.40 46.85
C ASN A 6 -71.28 -69.16 46.71
N LEU A 7 -71.84 -68.62 47.76
CA LEU A 7 -72.78 -67.49 47.69
C LEU A 7 -72.04 -66.12 47.75
N VAL A 8 -70.82 -65.97 48.39
CA VAL A 8 -70.06 -64.74 48.46
C VAL A 8 -69.29 -64.40 47.13
N SER A 9 -68.87 -65.44 46.39
CA SER A 9 -68.23 -65.32 45.09
C SER A 9 -69.17 -64.84 43.98
N ARG A 10 -70.45 -65.11 44.05
CA ARG A 10 -71.41 -64.62 43.02
C ARG A 10 -71.85 -63.13 43.26
N SER A 11 -71.85 -62.63 44.44
CA SER A 11 -72.24 -61.23 44.70
C SER A 11 -71.18 -60.19 44.33
N LEU A 12 -69.87 -60.56 44.24
CA LEU A 12 -68.80 -59.73 43.90
C LEU A 12 -68.48 -59.59 42.40
N PHE A 13 -69.07 -60.47 41.57
CA PHE A 13 -68.88 -60.49 40.13
C PHE A 13 -69.41 -59.21 39.41
N PRO A 14 -70.59 -58.72 39.70
CA PRO A 14 -71.06 -57.45 39.13
C PRO A 14 -70.19 -56.27 39.56
N LEU A 15 -69.66 -56.22 40.81
CA LEU A 15 -68.79 -55.15 41.30
C LEU A 15 -67.37 -55.20 40.62
N ARG A 16 -66.82 -56.39 40.36
CA ARG A 16 -65.57 -56.53 39.60
C ARG A 16 -65.80 -56.19 38.12
N LEU A 17 -66.91 -56.49 37.56
CA LEU A 17 -67.27 -56.15 36.19
C LEU A 17 -67.47 -54.60 36.09
N LEU A 18 -68.08 -54.00 37.06
CA LEU A 18 -68.29 -52.55 37.17
C LEU A 18 -66.91 -51.80 37.33
N ILE A 19 -66.05 -52.29 38.20
CA ILE A 19 -64.69 -51.80 38.39
C ILE A 19 -63.86 -51.94 37.10
N PHE A 20 -63.98 -53.11 36.41
CA PHE A 20 -63.34 -53.39 35.17
C PHE A 20 -63.87 -52.46 34.02
N LEU A 21 -65.18 -52.20 33.98
CA LEU A 21 -65.81 -51.26 33.07
C LEU A 21 -65.43 -49.85 33.39
N ILE A 22 -65.39 -49.49 34.68
CA ILE A 22 -64.89 -48.16 35.12
C ILE A 22 -63.40 -48.03 34.78
N PHE A 23 -62.56 -49.05 34.93
CA PHE A 23 -61.22 -49.15 34.53
C PHE A 23 -61.06 -49.09 32.98
N LEU A 24 -61.91 -49.74 32.21
CA LEU A 24 -61.99 -49.65 30.76
C LEU A 24 -62.47 -48.28 30.30
N ILE A 25 -63.39 -47.61 31.02
CA ILE A 25 -63.88 -46.26 30.77
C ILE A 25 -62.78 -45.22 31.21
N LEU A 26 -62.08 -45.47 32.31
CA LEU A 26 -60.97 -44.63 32.76
C LEU A 26 -59.68 -44.87 31.91
N TYR A 27 -59.38 -46.01 31.42
CA TYR A 27 -58.32 -46.38 30.52
C TYR A 27 -58.67 -46.12 29.06
N GLY A 28 -59.91 -46.08 28.72
CA GLY A 28 -60.49 -45.56 27.47
C GLY A 28 -60.58 -44.03 27.50
N LYS A 29 -59.73 -43.37 28.36
CA LYS A 29 -59.55 -41.97 28.25
C LYS A 29 -59.08 -41.67 26.80
N SER A 30 -59.97 -41.08 26.07
CA SER A 30 -59.82 -40.44 24.80
C SER A 30 -58.36 -40.14 24.52
N GLN A 31 -57.70 -40.95 23.68
CA GLN A 31 -56.59 -40.35 22.92
C GLN A 31 -57.25 -39.16 22.22
N LYS A 32 -56.99 -37.95 22.69
CA LYS A 32 -57.37 -36.74 21.96
C LYS A 32 -56.78 -36.91 20.58
N GLU A 33 -57.60 -37.03 19.57
CA GLU A 33 -57.14 -37.07 18.19
C GLU A 33 -56.25 -35.91 17.97
N ALA A 34 -55.00 -36.18 17.53
CA ALA A 34 -54.01 -35.10 17.30
C ALA A 34 -54.56 -34.11 16.27
N LEU A 35 -54.49 -32.88 16.54
CA LEU A 35 -54.94 -31.80 15.68
C LEU A 35 -54.20 -31.91 14.33
N GLN A 36 -54.91 -32.13 13.26
CA GLN A 36 -54.38 -32.25 11.90
C GLN A 36 -54.14 -30.86 11.33
N VAL A 37 -52.88 -30.52 11.07
CA VAL A 37 -52.47 -29.22 10.54
C VAL A 37 -52.10 -29.36 9.06
N LYS A 38 -52.84 -28.68 8.22
CA LYS A 38 -52.66 -28.73 6.75
C LYS A 38 -51.50 -27.85 6.32
N VAL A 39 -50.50 -28.44 5.67
CA VAL A 39 -49.33 -27.73 5.09
C VAL A 39 -49.32 -28.02 3.58
N GLY A 40 -49.18 -26.97 2.81
CA GLY A 40 -49.02 -27.03 1.37
C GLY A 40 -47.61 -27.38 0.97
N VAL A 41 -47.45 -28.10 -0.15
CA VAL A 41 -46.14 -28.32 -0.78
C VAL A 41 -46.25 -27.96 -2.24
N VAL A 42 -45.44 -26.99 -2.71
CA VAL A 42 -45.42 -26.55 -4.11
C VAL A 42 -44.03 -26.86 -4.68
N LEU A 43 -43.93 -27.93 -5.42
CA LEU A 43 -42.68 -28.42 -6.00
C LEU A 43 -42.97 -29.03 -7.40
N ASN A 44 -41.95 -29.12 -8.25
CA ASN A 44 -42.07 -29.80 -9.54
C ASN A 44 -41.84 -31.31 -9.35
N THR A 45 -42.95 -32.07 -9.29
CA THR A 45 -42.92 -33.50 -8.96
C THR A 45 -42.27 -34.39 -10.04
N ASN A 46 -41.98 -33.84 -11.21
CA ASN A 46 -41.42 -34.60 -12.36
C ASN A 46 -39.86 -34.50 -12.40
N VAL A 47 -39.24 -33.83 -11.42
CA VAL A 47 -37.77 -33.68 -11.36
C VAL A 47 -37.23 -34.54 -10.22
N THR A 48 -36.22 -35.36 -10.50
CA THR A 48 -35.56 -36.26 -9.53
C THR A 48 -35.15 -35.56 -8.23
N LEU A 49 -34.52 -34.43 -8.35
CA LEU A 49 -34.07 -33.59 -7.21
C LEU A 49 -35.24 -33.23 -6.28
N VAL A 50 -36.37 -32.92 -6.84
CA VAL A 50 -37.59 -32.54 -6.10
C VAL A 50 -38.25 -33.75 -5.43
N ASP A 51 -38.27 -34.92 -6.08
CA ASP A 51 -38.73 -36.16 -5.47
C ASP A 51 -37.88 -36.53 -4.24
N LEU A 52 -36.54 -36.37 -4.34
CA LEU A 52 -35.64 -36.58 -3.22
C LEU A 52 -35.92 -35.62 -2.04
N SER A 53 -36.17 -34.33 -2.34
CA SER A 53 -36.53 -33.33 -1.33
C SER A 53 -37.87 -33.68 -0.64
N LEU A 54 -38.87 -34.17 -1.38
CA LEU A 54 -40.17 -34.61 -0.85
C LEU A 54 -39.99 -35.82 0.06
N ARG A 55 -39.14 -36.77 -0.32
CA ARG A 55 -38.78 -37.94 0.51
C ARG A 55 -38.11 -37.48 1.82
N ALA A 56 -37.22 -36.44 1.77
CA ALA A 56 -36.57 -35.87 2.95
C ALA A 56 -37.58 -35.22 3.91
N ILE A 57 -38.56 -34.46 3.39
CA ILE A 57 -39.66 -33.87 4.16
C ILE A 57 -40.46 -34.93 4.86
N ASN A 58 -40.91 -35.96 4.11
CA ASN A 58 -41.71 -37.09 4.67
C ASN A 58 -40.93 -37.87 5.72
N MET A 59 -39.64 -38.09 5.48
CA MET A 59 -38.75 -38.77 6.44
C MET A 59 -38.59 -37.94 7.73
N SER A 60 -38.38 -36.66 7.60
CA SER A 60 -38.27 -35.73 8.75
C SER A 60 -39.52 -35.75 9.61
N LEU A 61 -40.69 -35.54 9.02
CA LEU A 61 -41.98 -35.54 9.76
C LEU A 61 -42.26 -36.89 10.43
N SER A 62 -42.04 -37.99 9.69
CA SER A 62 -42.20 -39.35 10.23
C SER A 62 -41.32 -39.60 11.46
N GLU A 63 -40.08 -39.23 11.37
CA GLU A 63 -39.11 -39.37 12.47
C GLU A 63 -39.43 -38.46 13.64
N PHE A 64 -39.79 -37.23 13.36
CA PHE A 64 -40.15 -36.20 14.34
C PHE A 64 -41.33 -36.68 15.22
N TYR A 65 -42.40 -37.13 14.59
CA TYR A 65 -43.58 -37.56 15.30
C TYR A 65 -43.44 -38.96 15.94
N LYS A 66 -42.53 -39.79 15.41
CA LYS A 66 -42.19 -41.07 16.06
C LYS A 66 -41.47 -40.85 17.39
N THR A 67 -40.62 -39.83 17.43
CA THR A 67 -39.87 -39.44 18.64
C THR A 67 -40.78 -38.68 19.62
N ASN A 68 -41.67 -37.84 19.13
CA ASN A 68 -42.52 -36.94 19.92
C ASN A 68 -43.99 -37.40 19.85
N LYS A 69 -44.28 -38.57 20.38
CA LYS A 69 -45.63 -39.20 20.34
C LYS A 69 -46.70 -38.37 21.06
N ASP A 70 -46.30 -37.64 22.09
CA ASP A 70 -47.21 -36.90 22.96
C ASP A 70 -47.60 -35.51 22.42
N PHE A 71 -47.04 -35.10 21.24
CA PHE A 71 -47.37 -33.81 20.64
C PHE A 71 -48.82 -33.78 20.16
N LYS A 72 -49.48 -32.65 20.38
CA LYS A 72 -50.89 -32.43 20.10
C LYS A 72 -51.21 -32.29 18.61
N THR A 73 -50.19 -31.90 17.79
CA THR A 73 -50.37 -31.64 16.36
C THR A 73 -49.78 -32.74 15.46
N ARG A 74 -50.35 -32.87 14.27
CA ARG A 74 -49.80 -33.74 13.20
C ARG A 74 -49.94 -33.00 11.88
N ILE A 75 -48.79 -32.74 11.20
CA ILE A 75 -48.78 -32.12 9.89
C ILE A 75 -49.28 -33.11 8.83
N VAL A 76 -50.21 -32.66 8.02
CA VAL A 76 -50.73 -33.33 6.83
C VAL A 76 -50.32 -32.54 5.59
N LEU A 77 -49.50 -33.18 4.73
CA LEU A 77 -48.99 -32.52 3.52
C LEU A 77 -50.01 -32.60 2.38
N HIS A 78 -50.28 -31.43 1.76
CA HIS A 78 -51.07 -31.28 0.55
C HIS A 78 -50.15 -30.88 -0.59
N ILE A 79 -49.74 -31.84 -1.43
CA ILE A 79 -48.74 -31.66 -2.48
C ILE A 79 -49.43 -31.21 -3.79
N ARG A 80 -48.84 -30.23 -4.45
CA ARG A 80 -49.26 -29.73 -5.76
C ARG A 80 -48.04 -29.54 -6.67
N ASP A 81 -48.16 -29.97 -7.90
CA ASP A 81 -47.13 -29.84 -8.93
C ASP A 81 -47.11 -28.42 -9.47
N SER A 82 -45.94 -27.80 -9.48
CA SER A 82 -45.69 -26.45 -10.08
C SER A 82 -45.55 -26.49 -11.61
N LYS A 83 -45.46 -27.69 -12.21
CA LYS A 83 -45.31 -27.89 -13.69
C LYS A 83 -44.13 -27.16 -14.31
N GLN A 84 -43.08 -26.86 -13.54
CA GLN A 84 -41.88 -26.10 -13.88
C GLN A 84 -42.14 -24.64 -14.28
N THR A 85 -43.37 -24.18 -14.24
CA THR A 85 -43.72 -22.82 -14.70
C THR A 85 -44.09 -21.92 -13.51
N VAL A 86 -43.89 -20.61 -13.70
CA VAL A 86 -44.29 -19.59 -12.72
C VAL A 86 -45.81 -19.61 -12.52
N VAL A 87 -46.56 -19.74 -13.60
CA VAL A 87 -48.04 -19.77 -13.58
C VAL A 87 -48.57 -21.04 -12.88
N GLY A 88 -47.98 -22.22 -13.16
CA GLY A 88 -48.32 -23.45 -12.49
C GLY A 88 -48.04 -23.44 -10.97
N ALA A 89 -46.91 -22.82 -10.58
CA ALA A 89 -46.58 -22.67 -9.17
C ALA A 89 -47.54 -21.71 -8.46
N ALA A 90 -47.87 -20.57 -9.11
CA ALA A 90 -48.86 -19.61 -8.63
C ALA A 90 -50.24 -20.21 -8.42
N ALA A 91 -50.76 -20.93 -9.45
CA ALA A 91 -52.07 -21.59 -9.42
C ALA A 91 -52.09 -22.66 -8.31
N SER A 92 -51.00 -23.40 -8.12
CA SER A 92 -50.86 -24.43 -7.07
C SER A 92 -50.92 -23.80 -5.67
N ALA A 93 -50.20 -22.70 -5.44
CA ALA A 93 -50.16 -22.00 -4.17
C ALA A 93 -51.53 -21.37 -3.85
N LEU A 94 -52.18 -20.72 -4.83
CA LEU A 94 -53.52 -20.13 -4.70
C LEU A 94 -54.54 -21.21 -4.32
N TYR A 95 -54.56 -22.38 -5.02
CA TYR A 95 -55.41 -23.49 -4.69
C TYR A 95 -55.19 -23.98 -3.26
N LEU A 96 -53.95 -24.14 -2.82
CA LEU A 96 -53.61 -24.61 -1.46
C LEU A 96 -54.12 -23.65 -0.39
N ILE A 97 -53.97 -22.35 -0.60
CA ILE A 97 -54.44 -21.32 0.35
C ILE A 97 -55.97 -21.27 0.34
N LYS A 98 -56.58 -21.00 -0.84
CA LYS A 98 -58.02 -20.72 -1.00
C LYS A 98 -58.92 -21.97 -0.78
N LYS A 99 -58.55 -23.13 -1.33
CA LYS A 99 -59.40 -24.33 -1.32
C LYS A 99 -59.02 -25.30 -0.19
N ARG A 100 -57.74 -25.42 0.21
CA ARG A 100 -57.32 -26.36 1.23
C ARG A 100 -57.14 -25.72 2.61
N GLY A 101 -56.94 -24.40 2.66
CA GLY A 101 -56.72 -23.67 3.89
C GLY A 101 -55.44 -24.14 4.59
N VAL A 102 -54.31 -24.11 3.88
CA VAL A 102 -53.01 -24.54 4.45
C VAL A 102 -52.40 -23.42 5.29
N VAL A 103 -51.87 -23.73 6.48
CA VAL A 103 -51.31 -22.78 7.40
C VAL A 103 -49.88 -22.33 7.01
N ALA A 104 -49.17 -23.08 6.17
CA ALA A 104 -47.85 -22.79 5.62
C ALA A 104 -47.65 -23.49 4.29
N ILE A 105 -46.71 -23.00 3.48
CA ILE A 105 -46.31 -23.70 2.23
C ILE A 105 -44.81 -24.00 2.28
N LEU A 106 -44.43 -25.23 2.06
CA LEU A 106 -43.06 -25.68 1.78
C LEU A 106 -42.80 -25.58 0.28
N GLY A 107 -41.85 -24.80 -0.11
CA GLY A 107 -41.52 -24.43 -1.48
C GLY A 107 -41.61 -22.93 -1.69
N PRO A 108 -41.45 -22.44 -2.94
CA PRO A 108 -41.30 -23.21 -4.20
C PRO A 108 -39.90 -23.85 -4.33
N GLY A 109 -39.77 -24.69 -5.33
CA GLY A 109 -38.55 -25.46 -5.60
C GLY A 109 -37.44 -24.72 -6.32
N ASN A 110 -37.75 -23.53 -6.85
CA ASN A 110 -36.71 -22.71 -7.51
C ASN A 110 -37.01 -21.20 -7.38
N SER A 111 -35.96 -20.37 -7.60
CA SER A 111 -36.03 -18.94 -7.41
C SER A 111 -36.97 -18.21 -8.39
N MET A 112 -37.12 -18.74 -9.62
CA MET A 112 -37.97 -18.16 -10.65
C MET A 112 -39.47 -18.20 -10.27
N GLN A 113 -39.92 -19.23 -9.53
CA GLN A 113 -41.29 -19.39 -9.08
C GLN A 113 -41.63 -18.61 -7.81
N ALA A 114 -40.60 -18.17 -7.08
CA ALA A 114 -40.74 -17.65 -5.71
C ALA A 114 -41.47 -16.29 -5.63
N PRO A 115 -41.21 -15.30 -6.47
CA PRO A 115 -41.78 -13.97 -6.27
C PRO A 115 -43.30 -13.94 -6.16
N PHE A 116 -44.01 -14.63 -7.02
CA PHE A 116 -45.48 -14.64 -7.01
C PHE A 116 -46.03 -15.37 -5.77
N ILE A 117 -45.45 -16.56 -5.42
CA ILE A 117 -45.86 -17.33 -4.25
C ILE A 117 -45.61 -16.52 -2.95
N ILE A 118 -44.49 -15.81 -2.89
CA ILE A 118 -44.17 -14.95 -1.75
C ILE A 118 -45.22 -13.84 -1.58
N ASN A 119 -45.61 -13.23 -2.69
CA ASN A 119 -46.65 -12.17 -2.66
C ASN A 119 -48.00 -12.72 -2.18
N LEU A 120 -48.41 -13.91 -2.64
CA LEU A 120 -49.60 -14.61 -2.14
C LEU A 120 -49.49 -14.87 -0.62
N GLY A 121 -48.33 -15.38 -0.17
CA GLY A 121 -48.05 -15.61 1.24
C GLY A 121 -48.16 -14.33 2.09
N ASN A 122 -47.62 -13.22 1.58
CA ASN A 122 -47.71 -11.95 2.27
C ASN A 122 -49.17 -11.45 2.38
N GLN A 123 -49.95 -11.53 1.31
CA GLN A 123 -51.35 -11.11 1.28
C GLN A 123 -52.22 -11.98 2.19
N SER A 124 -52.04 -13.31 2.14
CA SER A 124 -52.83 -14.25 2.94
C SER A 124 -52.29 -14.48 4.36
N GLN A 125 -51.15 -13.89 4.70
CA GLN A 125 -50.45 -14.06 5.98
C GLN A 125 -50.10 -15.57 6.20
N VAL A 126 -49.70 -16.26 5.12
CA VAL A 126 -49.32 -17.68 5.16
C VAL A 126 -47.79 -17.77 4.97
N PRO A 127 -47.03 -18.26 5.95
CA PRO A 127 -45.58 -18.42 5.79
C PRO A 127 -45.23 -19.34 4.63
N ILE A 128 -44.33 -18.82 3.77
CA ILE A 128 -43.74 -19.53 2.61
C ILE A 128 -42.32 -19.91 3.00
N ILE A 129 -42.04 -21.17 3.08
CA ILE A 129 -40.72 -21.70 3.55
C ILE A 129 -40.03 -22.38 2.38
N SER A 130 -39.01 -21.72 1.78
CA SER A 130 -38.22 -22.30 0.72
C SER A 130 -36.88 -22.83 1.26
N PHE A 131 -36.53 -24.05 0.88
CA PHE A 131 -35.24 -24.70 1.16
C PHE A 131 -34.36 -24.79 -0.09
N SER A 132 -34.79 -24.17 -1.22
CA SER A 132 -34.12 -24.33 -2.52
C SER A 132 -34.17 -23.09 -3.40
N ALA A 133 -34.92 -22.04 -3.04
CA ALA A 133 -34.90 -20.73 -3.73
C ALA A 133 -33.81 -19.86 -3.10
N THR A 134 -32.58 -19.91 -3.65
CA THR A 134 -31.39 -19.35 -3.07
C THR A 134 -31.02 -17.96 -3.58
N SER A 135 -31.71 -17.49 -4.64
CA SER A 135 -31.42 -16.17 -5.26
C SER A 135 -31.48 -15.02 -4.22
N PRO A 136 -30.43 -14.15 -4.14
CA PRO A 136 -30.42 -13.03 -3.19
C PRO A 136 -31.48 -11.95 -3.47
N VAL A 137 -32.05 -11.89 -4.66
CA VAL A 137 -33.15 -10.97 -5.02
C VAL A 137 -34.40 -11.22 -4.15
N LEU A 138 -34.60 -12.48 -3.69
CA LEU A 138 -35.70 -12.86 -2.82
C LEU A 138 -35.43 -12.33 -1.40
N ASP A 139 -35.89 -11.12 -1.11
CA ASP A 139 -35.58 -10.43 0.11
C ASP A 139 -36.56 -10.80 1.24
N THR A 140 -36.07 -11.48 2.27
CA THR A 140 -36.82 -11.85 3.48
C THR A 140 -37.20 -10.62 4.33
N LEU A 141 -36.47 -9.52 4.22
CA LEU A 141 -36.78 -8.28 4.96
C LEU A 141 -37.99 -7.55 4.38
N ARG A 142 -38.14 -7.58 3.06
CA ARG A 142 -39.26 -6.95 2.34
C ARG A 142 -40.49 -7.84 2.30
N SER A 143 -40.30 -9.13 2.55
CA SER A 143 -41.36 -10.17 2.47
C SER A 143 -41.41 -10.90 3.79
N PRO A 144 -42.08 -10.37 4.82
CA PRO A 144 -42.00 -10.92 6.18
C PRO A 144 -42.55 -12.37 6.29
N TYR A 145 -43.46 -12.79 5.40
CA TYR A 145 -43.98 -14.16 5.38
C TYR A 145 -43.13 -15.12 4.55
N PHE A 146 -41.96 -14.65 4.04
CA PHE A 146 -40.99 -15.50 3.33
C PHE A 146 -39.84 -15.91 4.24
N ILE A 147 -39.64 -17.20 4.38
CA ILE A 147 -38.55 -17.79 5.15
C ILE A 147 -37.64 -18.57 4.20
N ARG A 148 -36.38 -18.27 4.19
CA ARG A 148 -35.36 -18.98 3.43
C ARG A 148 -34.65 -19.98 4.36
N ALA A 149 -35.04 -21.23 4.32
CA ALA A 149 -34.42 -22.32 5.08
C ALA A 149 -33.24 -22.94 4.29
N ALA A 150 -32.46 -22.06 3.65
CA ALA A 150 -31.29 -22.35 2.81
C ALA A 150 -30.29 -21.20 2.89
N HIS A 151 -29.07 -21.43 2.45
CA HIS A 151 -28.09 -20.37 2.31
C HIS A 151 -28.42 -19.50 1.08
N ASP A 152 -28.14 -18.24 1.22
CA ASP A 152 -28.24 -17.20 0.19
C ASP A 152 -27.03 -17.28 -0.74
N ASP A 153 -27.21 -17.19 -2.04
CA ASP A 153 -26.13 -17.28 -3.03
C ASP A 153 -25.11 -16.15 -2.89
N SER A 154 -25.50 -14.99 -2.35
CA SER A 154 -24.54 -13.90 -2.09
C SER A 154 -23.47 -14.27 -1.07
N ALA A 155 -23.74 -15.22 -0.18
CA ALA A 155 -22.78 -15.64 0.85
C ALA A 155 -21.50 -16.25 0.26
N GLN A 156 -21.58 -16.90 -0.91
CA GLN A 156 -20.41 -17.52 -1.56
C GLN A 156 -19.54 -16.51 -2.30
N VAL A 157 -20.03 -15.30 -2.57
CA VAL A 157 -19.30 -14.24 -3.29
C VAL A 157 -17.98 -13.91 -2.59
N HIS A 158 -18.00 -13.81 -1.26
CA HIS A 158 -16.78 -13.53 -0.48
C HIS A 158 -15.72 -14.63 -0.63
N SER A 159 -16.13 -15.90 -0.79
CA SER A 159 -15.19 -16.99 -1.03
C SER A 159 -14.60 -16.92 -2.45
N ILE A 160 -15.40 -16.52 -3.44
CA ILE A 160 -14.93 -16.29 -4.82
C ILE A 160 -13.88 -15.16 -4.84
N ILE A 161 -14.17 -14.02 -4.19
CA ILE A 161 -13.23 -12.90 -4.06
C ILE A 161 -11.92 -13.34 -3.39
N ALA A 162 -12.02 -14.14 -2.33
CA ALA A 162 -10.84 -14.63 -1.62
C ALA A 162 -9.96 -15.49 -2.54
N ILE A 163 -10.57 -16.30 -3.42
CA ILE A 163 -9.84 -17.08 -4.43
C ILE A 163 -9.15 -16.12 -5.43
N LEU A 164 -9.88 -15.16 -6.02
CA LEU A 164 -9.32 -14.19 -6.98
C LEU A 164 -8.13 -13.43 -6.39
N LYS A 165 -8.25 -12.97 -5.15
CA LYS A 165 -7.19 -12.28 -4.40
C LYS A 165 -5.97 -13.17 -4.16
N SER A 166 -6.19 -14.42 -3.79
CA SER A 166 -5.11 -15.39 -3.50
C SER A 166 -4.19 -15.58 -4.71
N PHE A 167 -4.76 -15.54 -5.92
CA PHE A 167 -4.04 -15.71 -7.19
C PHE A 167 -3.76 -14.39 -7.92
N ARG A 168 -4.16 -13.24 -7.32
CA ARG A 168 -3.93 -11.87 -7.85
C ARG A 168 -4.60 -11.64 -9.21
N TRP A 169 -5.69 -12.34 -9.50
CA TRP A 169 -6.48 -12.10 -10.73
C TRP A 169 -7.29 -10.81 -10.55
N ARG A 170 -7.09 -9.86 -11.45
CA ARG A 170 -7.74 -8.54 -11.40
C ARG A 170 -8.88 -8.38 -12.38
N GLU A 171 -9.17 -9.43 -13.16
CA GLU A 171 -10.28 -9.44 -14.10
C GLU A 171 -10.96 -10.80 -14.06
N ALA A 172 -12.29 -10.80 -14.20
CA ALA A 172 -13.06 -12.03 -14.33
C ALA A 172 -14.35 -11.75 -15.10
N VAL A 173 -14.84 -12.78 -15.78
CA VAL A 173 -16.11 -12.74 -16.54
C VAL A 173 -17.13 -13.65 -15.86
N PRO A 174 -18.21 -13.11 -15.28
CA PRO A 174 -19.34 -13.91 -14.84
C PRO A 174 -20.11 -14.48 -16.05
N ILE A 175 -20.34 -15.80 -16.01
CA ILE A 175 -21.20 -16.54 -16.96
C ILE A 175 -22.34 -17.11 -16.13
N TYR A 176 -23.56 -16.72 -16.45
CA TYR A 176 -24.72 -17.07 -15.61
C TYR A 176 -25.96 -17.41 -16.47
N VAL A 177 -26.88 -18.14 -15.86
CA VAL A 177 -28.15 -18.44 -16.53
C VAL A 177 -29.07 -17.21 -16.51
N ASP A 178 -29.68 -16.94 -17.64
CA ASP A 178 -30.56 -15.76 -17.88
C ASP A 178 -31.93 -15.99 -17.23
N ASN A 179 -32.00 -15.80 -15.91
CA ASN A 179 -33.24 -15.88 -15.11
C ASN A 179 -32.97 -15.34 -13.68
N GLU A 180 -34.01 -15.29 -12.83
CA GLU A 180 -33.93 -14.77 -11.45
C GLU A 180 -32.88 -15.45 -10.58
N PHE A 181 -32.56 -16.73 -10.85
CA PHE A 181 -31.49 -17.43 -10.13
C PHE A 181 -30.13 -16.88 -10.55
N GLY A 182 -29.84 -16.86 -11.86
CA GLY A 182 -28.53 -16.44 -12.37
C GLY A 182 -28.27 -14.95 -12.21
N GLU A 183 -29.26 -14.11 -12.44
CA GLU A 183 -29.15 -12.66 -12.31
C GLU A 183 -29.01 -12.20 -10.85
N GLY A 184 -29.60 -12.97 -9.93
CA GLY A 184 -29.70 -12.58 -8.52
C GLY A 184 -28.36 -12.39 -7.82
N ILE A 185 -27.32 -13.10 -8.23
CA ILE A 185 -25.99 -13.00 -7.62
C ILE A 185 -25.20 -11.80 -8.16
N LEU A 186 -25.53 -11.28 -9.34
CA LEU A 186 -24.73 -10.27 -10.05
C LEU A 186 -24.51 -8.99 -9.27
N PRO A 187 -25.50 -8.34 -8.66
CA PRO A 187 -25.24 -7.11 -7.89
C PRO A 187 -24.17 -7.33 -6.82
N TYR A 188 -24.25 -8.44 -6.10
CA TYR A 188 -23.32 -8.79 -5.04
C TYR A 188 -21.91 -9.09 -5.58
N LEU A 189 -21.82 -9.74 -6.75
CA LEU A 189 -20.53 -9.97 -7.43
C LEU A 189 -19.92 -8.64 -7.89
N VAL A 190 -20.72 -7.78 -8.51
CA VAL A 190 -20.26 -6.47 -9.03
C VAL A 190 -19.72 -5.60 -7.87
N ASP A 191 -20.52 -5.50 -6.81
CA ASP A 191 -20.14 -4.69 -5.63
C ASP A 191 -18.83 -5.24 -5.00
N ALA A 192 -18.78 -6.55 -4.77
CA ALA A 192 -17.59 -7.19 -4.19
C ALA A 192 -16.36 -7.07 -5.10
N PHE A 193 -16.53 -7.15 -6.41
CA PHE A 193 -15.45 -6.97 -7.39
C PHE A 193 -14.92 -5.54 -7.34
N GLN A 194 -15.82 -4.56 -7.35
CA GLN A 194 -15.46 -3.14 -7.27
C GLN A 194 -14.69 -2.82 -5.98
N GLU A 195 -15.18 -3.31 -4.84
CA GLU A 195 -14.53 -3.15 -3.52
C GLU A 195 -13.11 -3.74 -3.49
N ASN A 196 -12.85 -4.75 -4.33
CA ASN A 196 -11.59 -5.51 -4.30
C ASN A 196 -10.73 -5.29 -5.55
N ASN A 197 -11.02 -4.24 -6.34
CA ASN A 197 -10.29 -3.86 -7.55
C ASN A 197 -10.19 -5.01 -8.58
N VAL A 198 -11.27 -5.79 -8.72
CA VAL A 198 -11.44 -6.79 -9.77
C VAL A 198 -12.37 -6.19 -10.83
N ARG A 199 -11.94 -6.16 -12.08
CA ARG A 199 -12.72 -5.59 -13.19
C ARG A 199 -13.59 -6.64 -13.86
N ILE A 200 -14.81 -6.26 -14.20
CA ILE A 200 -15.72 -7.04 -15.04
C ILE A 200 -15.76 -6.36 -16.43
N ARG A 201 -15.03 -6.91 -17.38
CA ARG A 201 -15.07 -6.40 -18.76
C ARG A 201 -16.37 -6.77 -19.49
N TYR A 202 -16.93 -7.93 -19.17
CA TYR A 202 -18.08 -8.49 -19.84
C TYR A 202 -18.85 -9.38 -18.87
N ARG A 203 -20.16 -9.51 -19.10
CA ARG A 203 -21.07 -10.43 -18.38
C ARG A 203 -21.80 -11.26 -19.41
N SER A 204 -21.71 -12.57 -19.32
CA SER A 204 -22.30 -13.51 -20.28
C SER A 204 -23.56 -14.16 -19.69
N ALA A 205 -24.71 -13.74 -20.15
CA ALA A 205 -26.02 -14.32 -19.83
C ALA A 205 -26.35 -15.41 -20.87
N ILE A 206 -26.61 -16.64 -20.41
CA ILE A 206 -26.97 -17.76 -21.29
C ILE A 206 -28.37 -18.23 -20.93
N SER A 207 -29.30 -18.17 -21.88
CA SER A 207 -30.66 -18.62 -21.67
C SER A 207 -30.71 -20.16 -21.46
N LEU A 208 -31.59 -20.60 -20.59
CA LEU A 208 -31.85 -22.03 -20.37
C LEU A 208 -32.21 -22.77 -21.67
N HIS A 209 -32.84 -22.06 -22.62
CA HIS A 209 -33.29 -22.60 -23.91
C HIS A 209 -32.29 -22.37 -25.04
N SER A 210 -31.09 -21.79 -24.79
CA SER A 210 -30.06 -21.57 -25.81
C SER A 210 -29.67 -22.89 -26.50
N SER A 211 -29.53 -22.86 -27.82
CA SER A 211 -29.01 -23.99 -28.57
C SER A 211 -27.49 -24.14 -28.30
N ASN A 212 -26.95 -25.30 -28.62
CA ASN A 212 -25.50 -25.54 -28.47
C ASN A 212 -24.66 -24.57 -29.32
N ASP A 213 -25.14 -24.22 -30.51
CA ASP A 213 -24.48 -23.26 -31.40
C ASP A 213 -24.43 -21.84 -30.78
N GLN A 214 -25.52 -21.45 -30.08
CA GLN A 214 -25.58 -20.16 -29.38
C GLN A 214 -24.58 -20.12 -28.23
N ILE A 215 -24.46 -21.22 -27.46
CA ILE A 215 -23.48 -21.34 -26.38
C ILE A 215 -22.05 -21.31 -26.97
N GLU A 216 -21.80 -22.06 -28.05
CA GLU A 216 -20.51 -22.10 -28.75
C GLU A 216 -20.09 -20.71 -29.23
N ASN A 217 -21.02 -19.97 -29.87
CA ASN A 217 -20.75 -18.61 -30.35
C ASN A 217 -20.43 -17.64 -29.21
N GLU A 218 -21.13 -17.74 -28.09
CA GLU A 218 -20.84 -16.90 -26.92
C GLU A 218 -19.47 -17.26 -26.33
N LEU A 219 -19.12 -18.53 -26.23
CA LEU A 219 -17.79 -18.96 -25.76
C LEU A 219 -16.69 -18.51 -26.71
N LEU A 220 -16.87 -18.62 -28.03
CA LEU A 220 -15.92 -18.12 -29.03
C LEU A 220 -15.68 -16.63 -28.87
N LYS A 221 -16.75 -15.86 -28.59
CA LYS A 221 -16.64 -14.42 -28.29
C LYS A 221 -15.80 -14.20 -27.03
N LEU A 222 -15.98 -15.00 -25.98
CA LEU A 222 -15.16 -14.91 -24.76
C LEU A 222 -13.69 -15.22 -25.02
N MET A 223 -13.39 -16.13 -25.96
CA MET A 223 -12.02 -16.45 -26.37
C MET A 223 -11.29 -15.27 -27.02
N THR A 224 -12.01 -14.34 -27.66
CA THR A 224 -11.37 -13.14 -28.27
C THR A 224 -10.96 -12.10 -27.21
N MET A 225 -11.40 -12.26 -25.97
CA MET A 225 -11.08 -11.35 -24.88
C MET A 225 -9.74 -11.72 -24.24
N PRO A 226 -8.99 -10.77 -23.67
CA PRO A 226 -7.75 -11.11 -22.97
C PRO A 226 -8.01 -11.86 -21.64
N THR A 227 -9.18 -11.67 -21.03
CA THR A 227 -9.51 -12.29 -19.73
C THR A 227 -9.68 -13.81 -19.86
N ARG A 228 -9.06 -14.56 -18.98
CA ARG A 228 -9.10 -16.03 -18.95
C ARG A 228 -9.71 -16.61 -17.66
N VAL A 229 -10.31 -15.77 -16.80
CA VAL A 229 -10.96 -16.17 -15.54
C VAL A 229 -12.46 -16.07 -15.69
N PHE A 230 -13.14 -17.21 -15.59
CA PHE A 230 -14.60 -17.32 -15.76
C PHE A 230 -15.24 -17.82 -14.46
N ILE A 231 -16.33 -17.14 -14.04
CA ILE A 231 -17.11 -17.53 -12.87
C ILE A 231 -18.47 -17.97 -13.38
N VAL A 232 -18.79 -19.25 -13.17
CA VAL A 232 -20.00 -19.88 -13.73
C VAL A 232 -21.05 -20.06 -12.62
N HIS A 233 -22.23 -19.43 -12.84
CA HIS A 233 -23.37 -19.51 -11.93
C HIS A 233 -24.60 -20.00 -12.68
N MET A 234 -24.82 -21.31 -12.64
CA MET A 234 -25.96 -21.99 -13.31
C MET A 234 -26.16 -23.37 -12.67
N LEU A 235 -27.17 -24.09 -13.12
CA LEU A 235 -27.48 -25.45 -12.65
C LEU A 235 -26.84 -26.50 -13.59
N PRO A 236 -26.76 -27.81 -13.15
CA PRO A 236 -26.06 -28.85 -13.91
C PRO A 236 -26.46 -29.01 -15.36
N ASP A 237 -27.76 -28.97 -15.68
CA ASP A 237 -28.27 -29.18 -17.05
C ASP A 237 -27.62 -28.27 -18.07
N LEU A 238 -27.55 -26.94 -17.77
CA LEU A 238 -26.90 -25.96 -18.62
C LEU A 238 -25.37 -26.01 -18.46
N GLY A 239 -24.88 -26.29 -17.24
CA GLY A 239 -23.46 -26.42 -16.95
C GLY A 239 -22.79 -27.56 -17.73
N SER A 240 -23.43 -28.69 -17.81
CA SER A 240 -22.95 -29.87 -18.59
C SER A 240 -22.77 -29.51 -20.06
N ARG A 241 -23.73 -28.83 -20.65
CA ARG A 241 -23.65 -28.34 -22.03
C ARG A 241 -22.52 -27.32 -22.22
N LEU A 242 -22.42 -26.35 -21.29
CA LEU A 242 -21.37 -25.31 -21.32
C LEU A 242 -19.97 -25.92 -21.34
N PHE A 243 -19.67 -26.80 -20.36
CA PHE A 243 -18.32 -27.38 -20.22
C PHE A 243 -18.00 -28.38 -21.34
N SER A 244 -18.98 -29.13 -21.83
CA SER A 244 -18.77 -30.01 -23.00
C SER A 244 -18.38 -29.22 -24.24
N ILE A 245 -19.03 -28.06 -24.47
CA ILE A 245 -18.70 -27.17 -25.60
C ILE A 245 -17.36 -26.47 -25.33
N ALA A 246 -17.09 -25.99 -24.09
CA ALA A 246 -15.82 -25.36 -23.71
C ALA A 246 -14.63 -26.30 -23.97
N LYS A 247 -14.77 -27.60 -23.64
CA LYS A 247 -13.76 -28.63 -23.93
C LYS A 247 -13.56 -28.80 -25.44
N LYS A 248 -14.63 -28.86 -26.19
CA LYS A 248 -14.63 -29.01 -27.66
C LYS A 248 -13.87 -27.90 -28.38
N ILE A 249 -14.00 -26.65 -27.91
CA ILE A 249 -13.38 -25.45 -28.56
C ILE A 249 -12.03 -25.06 -27.94
N GLY A 250 -11.50 -25.85 -26.98
CA GLY A 250 -10.16 -25.62 -26.39
C GLY A 250 -10.14 -24.63 -25.23
N MET A 251 -11.26 -24.27 -24.65
CA MET A 251 -11.32 -23.40 -23.45
C MET A 251 -11.04 -24.14 -22.15
N MET A 252 -10.74 -25.45 -22.22
CA MET A 252 -10.30 -26.27 -21.08
C MET A 252 -8.81 -26.63 -21.17
N GLU A 253 -8.06 -25.88 -21.96
CA GLU A 253 -6.61 -25.99 -22.12
C GLU A 253 -5.87 -25.11 -21.10
N ASN A 254 -4.53 -25.20 -21.12
CA ASN A 254 -3.66 -24.43 -20.24
C ASN A 254 -3.89 -22.90 -20.40
N GLY A 255 -3.91 -22.19 -19.27
CA GLY A 255 -4.09 -20.73 -19.22
C GLY A 255 -5.50 -20.31 -18.80
N TYR A 256 -6.48 -21.16 -18.93
CA TYR A 256 -7.86 -20.86 -18.55
C TYR A 256 -8.10 -21.15 -17.06
N VAL A 257 -9.01 -20.36 -16.46
CA VAL A 257 -9.44 -20.53 -15.07
C VAL A 257 -10.97 -20.54 -15.04
N TRP A 258 -11.53 -21.60 -14.46
CA TRP A 258 -12.97 -21.73 -14.28
C TRP A 258 -13.28 -21.89 -12.80
N ILE A 259 -14.22 -21.08 -12.30
CA ILE A 259 -14.71 -21.16 -10.91
C ILE A 259 -16.22 -21.37 -10.99
N VAL A 260 -16.72 -22.50 -10.52
CA VAL A 260 -18.14 -22.79 -10.47
C VAL A 260 -18.69 -22.51 -9.07
N THR A 261 -19.89 -21.97 -9.03
CA THR A 261 -20.61 -21.73 -7.77
C THR A 261 -21.25 -23.05 -7.26
N ASN A 262 -21.83 -22.95 -6.07
CA ASN A 262 -22.55 -24.08 -5.43
C ASN A 262 -23.68 -24.64 -6.30
N GLY A 263 -24.26 -23.86 -7.21
CA GLY A 263 -25.28 -24.34 -8.15
C GLY A 263 -24.84 -25.55 -8.97
N ILE A 264 -23.57 -25.61 -9.36
CA ILE A 264 -22.96 -26.77 -10.01
C ILE A 264 -22.22 -27.65 -8.97
N ALA A 265 -21.37 -27.05 -8.15
CA ALA A 265 -20.45 -27.76 -7.26
C ALA A 265 -21.18 -28.69 -6.26
N ASP A 266 -22.33 -28.27 -5.76
CA ASP A 266 -23.15 -29.11 -4.83
C ASP A 266 -23.94 -30.21 -5.52
N LEU A 267 -24.18 -30.07 -6.84
CA LEU A 267 -25.07 -30.97 -7.60
C LEU A 267 -24.33 -31.78 -8.67
N MET A 268 -22.99 -31.88 -8.56
CA MET A 268 -22.15 -32.64 -9.50
C MET A 268 -22.59 -34.10 -9.64
N SER A 269 -23.13 -34.67 -8.59
CA SER A 269 -23.66 -36.08 -8.61
C SER A 269 -24.84 -36.27 -9.55
N LEU A 270 -25.46 -35.18 -10.02
CA LEU A 270 -26.56 -35.24 -11.00
C LEU A 270 -26.06 -35.09 -12.46
N MET A 271 -24.75 -34.83 -12.64
CA MET A 271 -24.13 -34.70 -13.97
C MET A 271 -23.62 -36.06 -14.43
N ASP A 272 -23.64 -36.27 -15.73
CA ASP A 272 -23.06 -37.47 -16.33
C ASP A 272 -21.52 -37.45 -16.25
N GLU A 273 -20.92 -38.60 -16.24
CA GLU A 273 -19.46 -38.77 -16.09
C GLU A 273 -18.65 -37.98 -17.15
N SER A 274 -19.13 -37.95 -18.39
CA SER A 274 -18.48 -37.22 -19.49
C SER A 274 -18.49 -35.71 -19.26
N SER A 275 -19.56 -35.17 -18.63
CA SER A 275 -19.66 -33.74 -18.28
C SER A 275 -18.71 -33.39 -17.12
N VAL A 276 -18.59 -34.26 -16.12
CA VAL A 276 -17.65 -34.09 -15.01
C VAL A 276 -16.20 -34.14 -15.53
N GLU A 277 -15.89 -35.07 -16.43
CA GLU A 277 -14.58 -35.18 -17.10
C GLU A 277 -14.25 -33.89 -17.90
N ALA A 278 -15.28 -33.30 -18.56
CA ALA A 278 -15.08 -32.02 -19.26
C ALA A 278 -14.75 -30.85 -18.33
N MET A 279 -15.05 -31.00 -17.05
CA MET A 279 -14.75 -29.96 -16.02
C MET A 279 -13.39 -30.20 -15.33
N HIS A 280 -12.53 -31.05 -15.86
CA HIS A 280 -11.22 -31.31 -15.24
C HIS A 280 -10.41 -30.01 -15.08
N GLY A 281 -9.90 -29.74 -13.89
CA GLY A 281 -9.15 -28.53 -13.56
C GLY A 281 -9.99 -27.38 -13.03
N VAL A 282 -11.34 -27.50 -13.03
CA VAL A 282 -12.24 -26.45 -12.56
C VAL A 282 -12.19 -26.34 -11.03
N LEU A 283 -12.26 -25.13 -10.49
CA LEU A 283 -12.47 -24.89 -9.06
C LEU A 283 -13.96 -24.77 -8.76
N GLY A 284 -14.41 -25.36 -7.66
CA GLY A 284 -15.80 -25.26 -7.20
C GLY A 284 -15.89 -24.67 -5.80
N VAL A 285 -16.87 -23.79 -5.61
CA VAL A 285 -17.27 -23.31 -4.27
C VAL A 285 -18.47 -24.14 -3.86
N LYS A 286 -18.31 -24.97 -2.83
CA LYS A 286 -19.29 -25.96 -2.39
C LYS A 286 -19.80 -25.65 -0.98
N THR A 287 -21.08 -25.84 -0.75
CA THR A 287 -21.69 -25.71 0.58
C THR A 287 -21.02 -26.71 1.56
N TYR A 288 -20.64 -26.22 2.74
CA TYR A 288 -20.02 -27.06 3.75
C TYR A 288 -20.95 -27.31 4.92
N PHE A 289 -21.24 -28.57 5.19
CA PHE A 289 -21.91 -29.00 6.42
C PHE A 289 -20.87 -29.68 7.34
N SER A 290 -20.81 -29.19 8.58
CA SER A 290 -19.91 -29.80 9.56
C SER A 290 -20.31 -31.27 9.82
N ARG A 291 -19.33 -32.14 9.98
CA ARG A 291 -19.57 -33.53 10.36
C ARG A 291 -20.29 -33.55 11.70
N SER A 292 -21.50 -34.11 11.72
CA SER A 292 -22.34 -34.26 12.91
C SER A 292 -22.90 -35.66 13.00
N ASN A 293 -23.30 -36.06 14.21
CA ASN A 293 -23.94 -37.33 14.43
C ASN A 293 -25.30 -37.39 13.70
N GLU A 294 -26.01 -36.25 13.68
CA GLU A 294 -27.32 -36.11 13.03
C GLU A 294 -27.21 -36.36 11.52
N LEU A 295 -26.21 -35.70 10.87
CA LEU A 295 -25.96 -35.86 9.43
C LEU A 295 -25.53 -37.34 9.11
N THR A 296 -24.65 -37.90 9.93
CA THR A 296 -24.15 -39.28 9.74
C THR A 296 -25.30 -40.28 9.90
N TYR A 297 -26.17 -40.05 10.86
CA TYR A 297 -27.36 -40.88 11.13
C TYR A 297 -28.34 -40.78 9.97
N LEU A 298 -28.61 -39.56 9.49
CA LEU A 298 -29.50 -39.38 8.33
C LEU A 298 -28.92 -40.07 7.09
N LYS A 299 -27.65 -39.89 6.76
CA LYS A 299 -26.97 -40.52 5.61
C LYS A 299 -27.09 -42.06 5.65
N THR A 300 -26.89 -42.66 6.83
CA THR A 300 -26.99 -44.10 7.00
C THR A 300 -28.42 -44.62 6.73
N ARG A 301 -29.41 -43.88 7.25
CA ARG A 301 -30.82 -44.24 7.09
C ARG A 301 -31.33 -43.99 5.68
N TRP A 302 -30.83 -42.90 5.07
CA TRP A 302 -31.13 -42.55 3.68
C TRP A 302 -30.70 -43.67 2.73
N ARG A 303 -29.44 -44.11 2.84
CA ARG A 303 -28.89 -45.21 2.06
C ARG A 303 -29.68 -46.51 2.23
N LYS A 304 -30.06 -46.80 3.48
CA LYS A 304 -30.83 -48.01 3.82
C LYS A 304 -32.24 -47.98 3.22
N ARG A 305 -32.83 -46.77 3.09
CA ARG A 305 -34.22 -46.62 2.66
C ARG A 305 -34.38 -46.42 1.15
N PHE A 306 -33.44 -45.72 0.52
CA PHE A 306 -33.53 -45.29 -0.87
C PHE A 306 -32.39 -45.81 -1.76
N GLY A 307 -31.65 -46.81 -1.32
CA GLY A 307 -30.58 -47.45 -2.11
C GLY A 307 -29.33 -46.57 -2.22
N GLY A 308 -28.74 -46.44 -3.39
CA GLY A 308 -27.47 -45.73 -3.61
C GLY A 308 -27.58 -44.25 -3.86
N GLU A 309 -28.77 -43.67 -3.78
CA GLU A 309 -28.95 -42.22 -4.03
C GLU A 309 -28.23 -41.38 -2.99
N GLU A 310 -27.38 -40.45 -3.43
CA GLU A 310 -26.62 -39.54 -2.54
C GLU A 310 -27.51 -38.41 -2.02
N LEU A 311 -27.33 -38.12 -0.73
CA LEU A 311 -28.01 -37.04 -0.05
C LEU A 311 -27.26 -35.75 -0.34
N ASN A 312 -27.89 -34.80 -0.99
CA ASN A 312 -27.28 -33.49 -1.28
C ASN A 312 -27.75 -32.41 -0.27
N HIS A 313 -27.34 -31.18 -0.48
CA HIS A 313 -27.62 -30.06 0.43
C HIS A 313 -29.11 -29.67 0.48
N PHE A 314 -29.85 -29.78 -0.62
CA PHE A 314 -31.27 -29.40 -0.68
C PHE A 314 -32.11 -30.39 0.19
N GLU A 315 -31.83 -31.68 0.14
CA GLU A 315 -32.52 -32.65 1.00
C GLU A 315 -32.23 -32.41 2.48
N CYS A 316 -30.99 -31.99 2.81
CA CYS A 316 -30.64 -31.64 4.20
C CYS A 316 -31.44 -30.42 4.67
N TRP A 317 -31.53 -29.40 3.84
CA TRP A 317 -32.30 -28.18 4.16
C TRP A 317 -33.82 -28.49 4.19
N ALA A 318 -34.33 -29.29 3.28
CA ALA A 318 -35.75 -29.72 3.26
C ALA A 318 -36.09 -30.50 4.56
N TYR A 319 -35.20 -31.38 5.00
CA TYR A 319 -35.37 -32.17 6.24
C TYR A 319 -35.43 -31.20 7.45
N ASP A 320 -34.49 -30.28 7.56
CA ASP A 320 -34.41 -29.31 8.67
C ASP A 320 -35.60 -28.31 8.64
N ALA A 321 -36.01 -27.85 7.44
CA ALA A 321 -37.19 -26.98 7.25
C ALA A 321 -38.48 -27.67 7.74
N ALA A 322 -38.69 -28.94 7.40
CA ALA A 322 -39.83 -29.72 7.86
C ALA A 322 -39.82 -29.94 9.38
N THR A 323 -38.64 -30.19 9.96
CA THR A 323 -38.46 -30.31 11.43
C THR A 323 -38.79 -28.95 12.11
N ALA A 324 -38.27 -27.85 11.58
CA ALA A 324 -38.50 -26.48 12.10
C ALA A 324 -40.00 -26.14 12.09
N LEU A 325 -40.66 -26.48 10.97
CA LEU A 325 -42.11 -26.26 10.81
C LEU A 325 -42.91 -27.12 11.82
N ALA A 326 -42.57 -28.40 11.99
CA ALA A 326 -43.25 -29.28 12.96
C ALA A 326 -43.11 -28.79 14.40
N MET A 327 -41.89 -28.29 14.78
CA MET A 327 -41.67 -27.70 16.09
C MET A 327 -42.47 -26.39 16.28
N SER A 328 -42.56 -25.58 15.27
CA SER A 328 -43.28 -24.29 15.31
C SER A 328 -44.80 -24.48 15.34
N VAL A 329 -45.32 -25.45 14.59
CA VAL A 329 -46.75 -25.83 14.60
C VAL A 329 -47.16 -26.33 15.97
N GLU A 330 -46.33 -27.16 16.62
CA GLU A 330 -46.62 -27.63 17.98
C GLU A 330 -46.64 -26.48 18.99
N LYS A 331 -45.71 -25.53 18.86
CA LYS A 331 -45.62 -24.35 19.74
C LYS A 331 -46.89 -23.48 19.69
N ILE A 332 -47.58 -23.48 18.56
CA ILE A 332 -48.84 -22.73 18.37
C ILE A 332 -50.10 -23.62 18.37
N SER A 333 -50.03 -24.82 18.94
CA SER A 333 -51.12 -25.83 18.96
C SER A 333 -52.41 -25.32 19.55
N ASP A 334 -52.37 -24.32 20.39
CA ASP A 334 -53.53 -23.70 21.09
C ASP A 334 -54.11 -22.48 20.32
N VAL A 335 -53.55 -22.15 19.12
CA VAL A 335 -53.98 -20.99 18.30
C VAL A 335 -55.04 -21.48 17.28
N ASP A 336 -56.03 -20.63 17.03
CA ASP A 336 -57.04 -20.90 15.97
C ASP A 336 -56.36 -20.91 14.60
N MET A 337 -56.42 -22.07 13.90
CA MET A 337 -55.79 -22.24 12.56
C MET A 337 -56.79 -21.96 11.42
N SER A 338 -57.87 -21.28 11.71
CA SER A 338 -58.85 -20.87 10.69
C SER A 338 -58.38 -19.65 9.88
N PHE A 339 -59.12 -19.34 8.89
CA PHE A 339 -58.92 -18.18 8.02
C PHE A 339 -60.07 -17.15 8.22
N ASN A 340 -59.71 -15.90 8.37
CA ASN A 340 -60.66 -14.77 8.41
C ASN A 340 -61.13 -14.50 6.98
N LYS A 341 -62.34 -14.86 6.68
CA LYS A 341 -62.98 -14.60 5.42
C LYS A 341 -63.61 -13.21 5.47
N THR A 342 -63.22 -12.34 4.57
CA THR A 342 -63.93 -11.06 4.39
C THR A 342 -65.42 -11.35 4.14
N LYS A 343 -66.31 -10.86 4.98
CA LYS A 343 -67.76 -10.92 4.77
C LYS A 343 -68.12 -10.07 3.57
N LYS A 344 -68.30 -10.66 2.42
CA LYS A 344 -68.84 -9.98 1.29
C LYS A 344 -70.34 -9.84 1.37
N THR A 345 -70.86 -8.63 1.25
CA THR A 345 -72.23 -8.38 0.83
C THR A 345 -72.39 -8.93 -0.60
N MET A 346 -73.47 -9.69 -0.81
CA MET A 346 -73.79 -10.30 -2.12
C MET A 346 -74.02 -9.24 -3.18
N SER A 347 -72.96 -8.62 -3.69
CA SER A 347 -73.04 -7.88 -4.95
C SER A 347 -72.28 -8.73 -5.99
N ILE A 348 -72.91 -9.16 -6.99
CA ILE A 348 -72.30 -9.81 -8.16
C ILE A 348 -71.67 -8.71 -9.00
N ASP A 349 -70.38 -8.46 -8.75
CA ASP A 349 -69.60 -7.55 -9.56
C ASP A 349 -68.71 -8.42 -10.47
N ASP A 350 -68.99 -8.40 -11.74
CA ASP A 350 -68.28 -9.19 -12.78
C ASP A 350 -66.77 -8.83 -12.90
N ASN A 351 -66.33 -7.81 -12.19
CA ASN A 351 -64.91 -7.37 -12.19
C ASN A 351 -64.03 -7.98 -11.08
N GLU A 352 -64.60 -8.78 -10.17
CA GLU A 352 -63.84 -9.34 -9.07
C GLU A 352 -63.00 -10.58 -9.49
N THR A 353 -61.75 -10.60 -9.12
CA THR A 353 -60.82 -11.71 -9.38
C THR A 353 -60.75 -12.65 -8.21
N ASP A 354 -60.26 -13.89 -8.43
CA ASP A 354 -59.96 -14.88 -7.38
C ASP A 354 -59.00 -14.38 -6.33
N LEU A 355 -58.21 -13.31 -6.63
CA LEU A 355 -57.25 -12.73 -5.69
C LEU A 355 -57.91 -11.76 -4.68
N ASP A 356 -58.99 -11.07 -5.09
CA ASP A 356 -59.73 -10.15 -4.23
C ASP A 356 -60.44 -10.87 -3.05
N ASP A 357 -60.73 -12.14 -3.24
CA ASP A 357 -61.36 -13.00 -2.21
C ASP A 357 -60.36 -13.86 -1.42
N LEU A 358 -59.12 -13.37 -1.27
CA LEU A 358 -58.11 -14.14 -0.57
C LEU A 358 -58.20 -13.96 0.96
N ALA A 359 -58.59 -15.03 1.69
CA ALA A 359 -58.71 -15.01 3.13
C ALA A 359 -57.34 -14.96 3.84
N THR A 360 -57.27 -14.27 4.98
CA THR A 360 -56.02 -14.16 5.78
C THR A 360 -56.00 -15.22 6.89
N SER A 361 -54.81 -15.80 7.12
CA SER A 361 -54.57 -16.81 8.16
C SER A 361 -54.50 -16.16 9.54
N LEU A 362 -55.33 -16.66 10.50
CA LEU A 362 -55.30 -16.20 11.89
C LEU A 362 -54.04 -16.68 12.65
N SER A 363 -53.55 -17.84 12.29
CA SER A 363 -52.37 -18.46 12.91
C SER A 363 -51.03 -17.99 12.26
N GLY A 364 -51.12 -17.38 11.07
CA GLY A 364 -49.93 -17.02 10.27
C GLY A 364 -48.90 -16.17 11.00
N PRO A 365 -49.31 -15.02 11.62
CA PRO A 365 -48.37 -14.20 12.38
C PRO A 365 -47.66 -14.92 13.53
N LYS A 366 -48.40 -15.73 14.27
CA LYS A 366 -47.86 -16.51 15.41
C LYS A 366 -46.93 -17.66 14.92
N LEU A 367 -47.29 -18.28 13.81
CA LEU A 367 -46.46 -19.31 13.18
C LEU A 367 -45.15 -18.71 12.67
N LEU A 368 -45.19 -17.52 12.07
CA LEU A 368 -44.01 -16.79 11.63
C LEU A 368 -43.08 -16.46 12.81
N GLU A 369 -43.66 -15.97 13.91
CA GLU A 369 -42.93 -15.70 15.16
C GLU A 369 -42.29 -16.97 15.73
N ALA A 370 -43.07 -18.06 15.78
CA ALA A 370 -42.57 -19.36 16.25
C ALA A 370 -41.39 -19.86 15.39
N LEU A 371 -41.52 -19.80 14.05
CA LEU A 371 -40.46 -20.16 13.09
C LEU A 371 -39.19 -19.35 13.28
N SER A 372 -39.32 -18.01 13.45
CA SER A 372 -38.15 -17.12 13.63
C SER A 372 -37.38 -17.39 14.94
N THR A 373 -38.05 -17.93 15.96
CA THR A 373 -37.43 -18.21 17.27
C THR A 373 -36.92 -19.62 17.42
N VAL A 374 -37.22 -20.51 16.46
CA VAL A 374 -36.79 -21.93 16.50
C VAL A 374 -35.26 -22.02 16.32
N SER A 375 -34.63 -22.76 17.24
CA SER A 375 -33.21 -23.08 17.15
C SER A 375 -32.97 -24.51 17.61
N PHE A 376 -32.32 -25.31 16.75
CA PHE A 376 -31.97 -26.70 17.09
C PHE A 376 -30.73 -27.13 16.29
N LYS A 377 -30.14 -28.25 16.69
CA LYS A 377 -29.04 -28.86 15.97
C LYS A 377 -29.63 -29.76 14.87
N GLY A 378 -29.66 -29.25 13.66
CA GLY A 378 -30.16 -29.93 12.47
C GLY A 378 -29.13 -30.78 11.76
N VAL A 379 -29.51 -31.39 10.65
CA VAL A 379 -28.62 -32.22 9.81
C VAL A 379 -27.69 -31.35 8.94
N ALA A 380 -28.15 -30.17 8.54
CA ALA A 380 -27.35 -29.18 7.81
C ALA A 380 -26.46 -28.35 8.73
N GLY A 381 -26.53 -28.54 10.05
CA GLY A 381 -25.84 -27.75 11.07
C GLY A 381 -26.82 -27.14 12.06
N ARG A 382 -26.45 -26.03 12.71
CA ARG A 382 -27.39 -25.35 13.61
C ARG A 382 -28.46 -24.61 12.80
N PHE A 383 -29.70 -25.05 12.92
CA PHE A 383 -30.83 -24.34 12.33
C PHE A 383 -31.15 -23.14 13.24
N GLN A 384 -30.93 -21.96 12.74
CA GLN A 384 -31.27 -20.69 13.40
C GLN A 384 -31.42 -19.63 12.34
N LEU A 385 -32.61 -19.11 12.21
CA LEU A 385 -32.88 -18.05 11.23
C LEU A 385 -32.41 -16.71 11.77
N LYS A 386 -31.70 -15.98 10.94
CA LYS A 386 -31.36 -14.55 11.16
C LYS A 386 -32.02 -13.75 10.05
N GLN A 387 -32.90 -12.83 10.42
CA GLN A 387 -33.65 -12.03 9.43
C GLN A 387 -34.36 -12.90 8.39
N GLY A 388 -34.94 -14.03 8.83
CA GLY A 388 -35.70 -14.91 7.97
C GLY A 388 -34.91 -15.88 7.09
N LYS A 389 -33.55 -15.93 7.23
CA LYS A 389 -32.69 -16.82 6.43
C LYS A 389 -31.61 -17.51 7.24
N LEU A 390 -31.08 -18.61 6.72
CA LEU A 390 -29.93 -19.31 7.30
C LEU A 390 -28.64 -18.61 6.84
N GLU A 391 -27.66 -18.50 7.75
CA GLU A 391 -26.33 -17.91 7.44
C GLU A 391 -25.31 -18.99 7.11
N ALA A 392 -24.56 -18.76 6.03
CA ALA A 392 -23.38 -19.56 5.69
C ALA A 392 -22.13 -18.91 6.28
N THR A 393 -21.36 -19.66 7.06
CA THR A 393 -20.11 -19.17 7.66
C THR A 393 -18.87 -19.85 7.04
N THR A 394 -19.06 -20.94 6.30
CA THR A 394 -17.97 -21.75 5.76
C THR A 394 -18.36 -22.33 4.41
N PHE A 395 -17.45 -22.24 3.44
CA PHE A 395 -17.55 -22.94 2.15
C PHE A 395 -16.35 -23.85 1.97
N LYS A 396 -16.58 -25.00 1.32
CA LYS A 396 -15.55 -25.96 0.91
C LYS A 396 -15.08 -25.58 -0.50
N ILE A 397 -13.77 -25.46 -0.71
CA ILE A 397 -13.21 -25.23 -2.04
C ILE A 397 -12.72 -26.56 -2.59
N ILE A 398 -13.21 -26.91 -3.76
CA ILE A 398 -12.91 -28.18 -4.43
C ILE A 398 -12.20 -27.88 -5.77
N ASN A 399 -11.38 -28.84 -6.17
CA ASN A 399 -10.80 -28.93 -7.51
C ASN A 399 -11.42 -30.18 -8.16
N ILE A 400 -11.94 -30.04 -9.34
CA ILE A 400 -12.59 -31.14 -10.07
C ILE A 400 -11.49 -31.86 -10.86
N GLU A 401 -11.39 -33.16 -10.61
CA GLU A 401 -10.43 -34.05 -11.26
C GLU A 401 -11.21 -35.19 -11.97
N GLU A 402 -10.54 -35.96 -12.83
CA GLU A 402 -11.12 -37.07 -13.56
C GLU A 402 -11.82 -38.09 -12.61
N SER A 403 -11.24 -38.32 -11.43
CA SER A 403 -11.74 -39.21 -10.40
C SER A 403 -12.88 -38.60 -9.55
N GLY A 404 -13.31 -37.38 -9.82
CA GLY A 404 -14.30 -36.64 -9.05
C GLY A 404 -13.79 -35.38 -8.41
N GLU A 405 -14.25 -35.05 -7.19
CA GLU A 405 -13.87 -33.81 -6.51
C GLU A 405 -12.76 -34.02 -5.48
N ARG A 406 -11.75 -33.16 -5.49
CA ARG A 406 -10.69 -33.12 -4.47
C ARG A 406 -10.81 -31.81 -3.65
N THR A 407 -10.81 -31.92 -2.33
CA THR A 407 -10.85 -30.76 -1.44
C THR A 407 -9.48 -30.07 -1.41
N VAL A 408 -9.41 -28.80 -1.85
CA VAL A 408 -8.18 -28.01 -1.84
C VAL A 408 -8.15 -26.99 -0.70
N GLY A 409 -9.28 -26.74 -0.04
CA GLY A 409 -9.32 -25.87 1.12
C GLY A 409 -10.73 -25.50 1.55
N PHE A 410 -10.81 -24.53 2.42
CA PHE A 410 -12.08 -23.99 2.94
C PHE A 410 -11.97 -22.47 2.98
N TRP A 411 -13.11 -21.82 2.88
CA TRP A 411 -13.24 -20.40 3.18
C TRP A 411 -14.08 -20.25 4.45
N LYS A 412 -13.65 -19.42 5.39
CA LYS A 412 -14.38 -19.05 6.61
C LYS A 412 -14.56 -17.54 6.67
N SER A 413 -15.70 -17.09 7.10
CA SER A 413 -16.03 -15.65 7.19
C SER A 413 -15.02 -14.85 8.02
N ASN A 414 -14.43 -15.45 9.07
CA ASN A 414 -13.52 -14.78 10.00
C ASN A 414 -12.01 -14.98 9.70
N GLU A 415 -11.66 -16.03 8.92
CA GLU A 415 -10.25 -16.43 8.70
C GLU A 415 -9.82 -16.34 7.22
N GLY A 416 -10.77 -16.20 6.29
CA GLY A 416 -10.51 -16.27 4.86
C GLY A 416 -10.23 -17.70 4.38
N LEU A 417 -9.29 -17.85 3.43
CA LEU A 417 -8.93 -19.16 2.86
C LEU A 417 -7.99 -19.92 3.80
N VAL A 418 -8.35 -21.16 4.13
CA VAL A 418 -7.56 -22.06 4.99
C VAL A 418 -7.46 -23.45 4.35
N LYS A 419 -6.32 -24.12 4.51
CA LYS A 419 -6.08 -25.48 3.92
C LYS A 419 -6.88 -26.57 4.61
N SER A 420 -7.21 -26.41 5.89
CA SER A 420 -7.98 -27.42 6.67
C SER A 420 -8.73 -26.75 7.83
N LEU A 421 -9.75 -27.45 8.35
CA LEU A 421 -10.57 -26.98 9.48
C LEU A 421 -10.06 -27.45 10.85
N SER A 422 -8.93 -28.18 10.93
CA SER A 422 -8.36 -28.65 12.19
C SER A 422 -7.73 -27.47 13.01
N THR A 423 -7.91 -27.52 14.31
CA THR A 423 -7.80 -26.41 15.25
C THR A 423 -6.39 -26.00 15.69
N SER A 424 -5.36 -26.72 15.29
CA SER A 424 -3.99 -26.35 15.68
C SER A 424 -3.18 -25.88 14.47
N GLN A 425 -3.19 -24.59 14.22
CA GLN A 425 -2.50 -23.89 13.13
C GLN A 425 -3.12 -24.14 11.75
N SER A 426 -4.22 -23.43 11.47
CA SER A 426 -4.73 -23.34 10.11
C SER A 426 -3.74 -22.53 9.24
N SER A 427 -2.96 -23.23 8.42
CA SER A 427 -2.12 -22.54 7.44
C SER A 427 -3.02 -21.87 6.39
N SER A 428 -2.80 -20.57 6.19
CA SER A 428 -3.52 -19.77 5.20
C SER A 428 -3.34 -20.32 3.78
N GLY A 429 -4.32 -20.07 2.92
CA GLY A 429 -4.28 -20.38 1.48
C GLY A 429 -4.94 -21.71 1.12
N LEU A 430 -4.66 -22.17 -0.08
CA LEU A 430 -5.19 -23.41 -0.65
C LEU A 430 -4.07 -24.44 -0.85
N ARG A 431 -4.45 -25.71 -0.93
CA ARG A 431 -3.56 -26.81 -1.33
C ARG A 431 -3.25 -26.67 -2.84
N PRO A 432 -2.21 -27.36 -3.36
CA PRO A 432 -1.93 -27.35 -4.80
C PRO A 432 -3.17 -27.69 -5.63
N ILE A 433 -3.35 -27.01 -6.73
CA ILE A 433 -4.50 -27.11 -7.63
C ILE A 433 -4.00 -27.64 -8.97
N ILE A 434 -4.75 -28.55 -9.57
CA ILE A 434 -4.60 -28.94 -10.96
C ILE A 434 -5.51 -28.01 -11.77
N TRP A 435 -4.95 -27.32 -12.74
CA TRP A 435 -5.70 -26.39 -13.60
C TRP A 435 -6.05 -27.07 -14.93
N PRO A 436 -6.96 -26.49 -15.73
CA PRO A 436 -7.26 -27.01 -17.06
C PRO A 436 -5.99 -27.24 -17.88
N GLY A 437 -5.92 -28.34 -18.66
CA GLY A 437 -4.74 -28.74 -19.39
C GLY A 437 -3.66 -29.39 -18.52
N ASP A 438 -4.04 -29.95 -17.37
CA ASP A 438 -3.14 -30.66 -16.41
C ASP A 438 -2.00 -29.81 -15.86
N SER A 439 -2.16 -28.49 -15.88
CA SER A 439 -1.14 -27.57 -15.41
C SER A 439 -1.12 -27.50 -13.88
N ILE A 440 0.06 -27.54 -13.27
CA ILE A 440 0.27 -27.28 -11.84
C ILE A 440 0.60 -25.79 -11.62
N GLY A 441 1.07 -25.12 -12.67
CA GLY A 441 1.39 -23.69 -12.65
C GLY A 441 0.13 -22.83 -12.61
N VAL A 442 0.08 -21.87 -11.69
CA VAL A 442 -1.06 -20.96 -11.56
C VAL A 442 -1.24 -20.16 -12.85
N PRO A 443 -2.38 -20.27 -13.54
CA PRO A 443 -2.63 -19.45 -14.73
C PRO A 443 -2.57 -17.96 -14.43
N LYS A 444 -2.04 -17.16 -15.36
CA LYS A 444 -1.98 -15.68 -15.21
C LYS A 444 -3.38 -15.06 -15.07
N GLY A 445 -4.40 -15.73 -15.60
CA GLY A 445 -5.77 -15.23 -15.64
C GLY A 445 -6.04 -14.31 -16.82
N TRP A 446 -5.07 -14.14 -17.69
CA TRP A 446 -5.20 -13.37 -18.92
C TRP A 446 -4.20 -13.87 -19.95
N GLU A 447 -4.54 -13.67 -21.19
CA GLU A 447 -3.67 -13.96 -22.32
C GLU A 447 -3.90 -12.92 -23.40
N GLN A 448 -2.83 -12.47 -24.01
CA GLN A 448 -3.00 -11.58 -25.17
C GLN A 448 -3.56 -12.41 -26.31
N PRO A 449 -4.66 -11.98 -26.94
CA PRO A 449 -5.19 -12.72 -28.08
C PRO A 449 -4.07 -12.93 -29.10
N ILE A 450 -3.88 -14.15 -29.54
CA ILE A 450 -2.88 -14.49 -30.55
C ILE A 450 -3.37 -13.88 -31.87
N SER A 451 -3.12 -12.59 -32.01
CA SER A 451 -3.27 -11.91 -33.29
C SER A 451 -1.91 -11.98 -33.99
N PRO A 452 -1.83 -12.28 -35.26
CA PRO A 452 -0.57 -12.15 -35.99
C PRO A 452 -0.09 -10.69 -36.08
N LYS A 453 -0.89 -9.75 -35.59
CA LYS A 453 -0.58 -8.33 -35.56
C LYS A 453 0.32 -7.99 -34.38
N LYS A 454 1.51 -7.48 -34.66
CA LYS A 454 2.44 -6.96 -33.66
C LYS A 454 1.82 -5.77 -32.92
N LEU A 455 2.14 -5.61 -31.65
CA LEU A 455 1.75 -4.42 -30.89
C LEU A 455 2.39 -3.17 -31.51
N ARG A 456 1.60 -2.18 -31.80
CA ARG A 456 2.05 -0.90 -32.36
C ARG A 456 2.41 0.02 -31.17
N ILE A 457 3.71 0.20 -30.92
CA ILE A 457 4.23 1.00 -29.80
C ILE A 457 4.61 2.38 -30.33
N ALA A 458 3.89 3.41 -29.95
CA ALA A 458 4.20 4.80 -30.28
C ALA A 458 5.51 5.24 -29.60
N VAL A 459 6.34 5.97 -30.33
CA VAL A 459 7.61 6.50 -29.83
C VAL A 459 7.68 7.99 -30.17
N PRO A 460 7.97 8.89 -29.19
CA PRO A 460 8.00 10.32 -29.47
C PRO A 460 9.11 10.69 -30.44
N LYS A 461 8.81 11.60 -31.33
CA LYS A 461 9.78 12.18 -32.28
C LYS A 461 10.12 13.60 -31.82
N LYS A 462 11.39 13.86 -31.55
CA LYS A 462 11.89 15.19 -31.18
C LYS A 462 13.32 15.37 -31.70
N ASP A 463 13.75 16.60 -31.80
CA ASP A 463 15.05 16.96 -32.40
C ASP A 463 16.20 17.07 -31.38
N GLY A 464 15.85 17.14 -30.07
CA GLY A 464 16.84 17.23 -28.99
C GLY A 464 16.76 16.09 -27.99
N PHE A 465 17.71 16.07 -27.07
CA PHE A 465 17.80 15.05 -26.00
C PHE A 465 17.77 13.60 -26.55
N ASN A 466 18.52 13.39 -27.63
CA ASN A 466 18.60 12.13 -28.39
C ASN A 466 19.07 10.92 -27.56
N GLN A 467 19.60 11.16 -26.37
CA GLN A 467 20.03 10.13 -25.44
C GLN A 467 18.83 9.33 -24.89
N PHE A 468 17.65 9.97 -24.74
CA PHE A 468 16.42 9.31 -24.26
C PHE A 468 15.73 8.52 -25.37
N VAL A 469 15.43 9.19 -26.48
CA VAL A 469 14.81 8.60 -27.67
C VAL A 469 15.40 9.25 -28.92
N LYS A 470 15.90 8.43 -29.84
CA LYS A 470 16.43 8.88 -31.11
C LYS A 470 15.74 8.10 -32.25
N VAL A 471 15.06 8.82 -33.12
CA VAL A 471 14.42 8.27 -34.31
C VAL A 471 15.23 8.72 -35.54
N THR A 472 15.82 7.77 -36.25
CA THR A 472 16.55 8.03 -37.51
C THR A 472 15.96 7.14 -38.60
N LYS A 473 16.01 7.60 -39.83
CA LYS A 473 15.57 6.82 -41.01
C LYS A 473 16.81 6.29 -41.72
N ASP A 474 16.86 5.00 -41.96
CA ASP A 474 17.93 4.37 -42.75
C ASP A 474 17.83 4.89 -44.19
N ALA A 475 18.92 5.41 -44.71
CA ALA A 475 19.00 6.01 -46.02
C ALA A 475 18.65 5.02 -47.17
N ASN A 476 18.78 3.71 -46.94
CA ASN A 476 18.56 2.68 -47.95
C ASN A 476 17.15 2.05 -47.90
N THR A 477 16.62 1.88 -46.69
CA THR A 477 15.37 1.11 -46.44
C THR A 477 14.19 1.99 -45.97
N ASN A 478 14.46 3.23 -45.62
CA ASN A 478 13.49 4.19 -45.09
C ASN A 478 12.79 3.71 -43.77
N UNK A 479 13.11 2.76 -42.87
CA UNK A 479 12.69 2.39 -41.86
C UNK A 479 13.11 3.14 -40.84
N PRO A 480 12.39 3.27 -40.11
CA PRO A 480 12.87 3.99 -38.95
C PRO A 480 13.74 3.12 -38.06
N THR A 481 14.91 3.58 -37.75
CA THR A 481 15.79 3.00 -36.70
C THR A 481 15.60 3.80 -35.43
N ILE A 482 15.21 3.11 -34.37
CA ILE A 482 14.84 3.72 -33.06
C ILE A 482 15.82 3.22 -32.01
N SER A 483 16.41 4.16 -31.25
CA SER A 483 17.40 3.87 -30.21
C SER A 483 17.26 4.88 -29.06
N GLY A 484 17.97 4.68 -27.97
CA GLY A 484 17.96 5.57 -26.81
C GLY A 484 17.79 4.83 -25.50
N PHE A 485 17.99 5.53 -24.40
CA PHE A 485 17.87 4.98 -23.04
C PHE A 485 16.48 4.34 -22.81
N CYS A 486 15.39 5.07 -23.13
CA CYS A 486 14.02 4.58 -22.94
C CYS A 486 13.73 3.31 -23.75
N ILE A 487 14.30 3.23 -24.95
CA ILE A 487 14.16 2.11 -25.88
C ILE A 487 14.94 0.89 -25.35
N ASP A 488 16.18 1.10 -24.88
CA ASP A 488 16.99 0.02 -24.29
C ASP A 488 16.32 -0.54 -23.03
N VAL A 489 15.74 0.32 -22.16
CA VAL A 489 15.00 -0.11 -20.97
C VAL A 489 13.78 -0.97 -21.37
N PHE A 490 12.98 -0.51 -22.34
CA PHE A 490 11.80 -1.25 -22.80
C PHE A 490 12.20 -2.61 -23.41
N ASN A 491 13.20 -2.63 -24.28
CA ASN A 491 13.72 -3.88 -24.89
C ASN A 491 14.18 -4.86 -23.81
N MET A 492 14.89 -4.37 -22.79
CA MET A 492 15.35 -5.18 -21.66
C MET A 492 14.16 -5.74 -20.87
N VAL A 493 13.18 -4.91 -20.55
CA VAL A 493 11.94 -5.31 -19.84
C VAL A 493 11.23 -6.43 -20.62
N ILE A 494 11.02 -6.24 -21.93
CA ILE A 494 10.32 -7.23 -22.77
C ILE A 494 11.14 -8.53 -22.88
N SER A 495 12.47 -8.44 -22.97
CA SER A 495 13.34 -9.64 -23.05
C SER A 495 13.30 -10.49 -21.78
N GLN A 496 13.00 -9.89 -20.62
CA GLN A 496 12.88 -10.58 -19.33
C GLN A 496 11.47 -11.10 -19.05
N MET A 497 10.50 -10.85 -19.95
CA MET A 497 9.13 -11.36 -19.79
C MET A 497 9.13 -12.89 -19.92
N PRO A 498 8.33 -13.62 -19.12
CA PRO A 498 8.27 -15.09 -19.23
C PRO A 498 7.50 -15.59 -20.46
N TYR A 499 7.11 -14.73 -21.37
CA TYR A 499 6.38 -15.03 -22.61
C TYR A 499 6.75 -13.99 -23.68
N SER A 500 6.63 -14.39 -24.94
CA SER A 500 6.93 -13.51 -26.09
C SER A 500 5.85 -12.44 -26.27
N VAL A 501 6.28 -11.20 -26.41
CA VAL A 501 5.42 -10.06 -26.72
C VAL A 501 5.89 -9.47 -28.05
N PRO A 502 5.32 -9.89 -29.20
CA PRO A 502 5.71 -9.31 -30.50
C PRO A 502 5.22 -7.86 -30.59
N PHE A 503 6.12 -6.96 -30.95
CA PHE A 503 5.81 -5.53 -31.09
C PHE A 503 6.61 -4.89 -32.21
N GLU A 504 6.19 -3.71 -32.61
CA GLU A 504 6.93 -2.85 -33.54
C GLU A 504 6.81 -1.41 -33.07
N TYR A 505 7.88 -0.67 -33.22
CA TYR A 505 7.90 0.75 -32.89
C TYR A 505 7.33 1.57 -34.07
N VAL A 506 6.47 2.52 -33.75
CA VAL A 506 5.87 3.46 -34.72
C VAL A 506 6.23 4.88 -34.27
N PRO A 507 7.05 5.60 -35.03
CA PRO A 507 7.35 7.00 -34.69
C PRO A 507 6.09 7.87 -34.69
N PHE A 508 5.94 8.71 -33.66
CA PHE A 508 4.86 9.69 -33.57
C PHE A 508 5.26 10.92 -34.39
N GLU A 509 5.10 10.81 -35.71
CA GLU A 509 5.53 11.84 -36.67
C GLU A 509 4.50 12.05 -37.80
N THR A 510 4.48 13.26 -38.31
CA THR A 510 3.74 13.61 -39.52
C THR A 510 4.42 12.99 -40.76
N PRO A 511 3.71 12.92 -41.93
CA PRO A 511 4.35 12.43 -43.16
C PRO A 511 5.61 13.21 -43.59
N GLU A 512 5.74 14.46 -43.13
CA GLU A 512 6.91 15.31 -43.37
C GLU A 512 8.07 15.02 -42.41
N GLY A 513 7.88 14.09 -41.43
CA GLY A 513 8.92 13.70 -40.49
C GLY A 513 9.08 14.59 -39.28
N LYS A 514 8.12 15.46 -39.01
CA LYS A 514 8.05 16.30 -37.81
C LYS A 514 7.19 15.59 -36.74
N SER A 515 7.33 15.97 -35.47
CA SER A 515 6.47 15.47 -34.40
C SER A 515 4.98 15.74 -34.73
N ASP A 516 4.11 14.76 -34.57
CA ASP A 516 2.65 14.86 -34.83
C ASP A 516 1.88 15.38 -33.60
N GLY A 517 2.53 16.19 -32.77
CA GLY A 517 1.95 16.78 -31.57
C GLY A 517 2.84 16.61 -30.33
N ASN A 518 2.28 16.86 -29.18
CA ASN A 518 2.98 16.76 -27.89
C ASN A 518 2.76 15.37 -27.24
N TYR A 519 3.32 15.18 -26.05
CA TYR A 519 3.21 13.92 -25.29
C TYR A 519 1.76 13.61 -24.88
N ASP A 520 0.95 14.63 -24.58
CA ASP A 520 -0.46 14.45 -24.20
C ASP A 520 -1.29 13.88 -25.36
N GLU A 521 -1.02 14.38 -26.57
CA GLU A 521 -1.63 13.91 -27.82
C GLU A 521 -1.25 12.44 -28.10
N MET A 522 0.05 12.11 -27.98
CA MET A 522 0.52 10.74 -28.19
C MET A 522 -0.16 9.75 -27.23
N VAL A 523 -0.25 10.11 -25.95
CA VAL A 523 -0.91 9.30 -24.90
C VAL A 523 -2.43 9.19 -25.20
N TYR A 524 -3.05 10.27 -25.64
CA TYR A 524 -4.49 10.28 -25.98
C TYR A 524 -4.80 9.34 -27.16
N ARG A 525 -3.89 9.22 -28.14
CA ARG A 525 -4.06 8.27 -29.27
C ARG A 525 -3.90 6.80 -28.83
N VAL A 526 -3.19 6.52 -27.74
CA VAL A 526 -3.19 5.19 -27.10
C VAL A 526 -4.59 4.89 -26.55
N PHE A 527 -5.22 5.88 -25.92
CA PHE A 527 -6.60 5.75 -25.41
C PHE A 527 -7.60 5.49 -26.56
N LEU A 528 -7.42 6.16 -27.70
CA LEU A 528 -8.29 5.96 -28.87
C LEU A 528 -8.05 4.60 -29.58
N GLY A 529 -7.00 3.87 -29.20
CA GLY A 529 -6.66 2.56 -29.81
C GLY A 529 -5.90 2.63 -31.12
N GLU A 530 -5.35 3.79 -31.47
CA GLU A 530 -4.49 3.95 -32.64
C GLU A 530 -3.13 3.28 -32.41
N TYR A 531 -2.70 3.23 -31.14
CA TYR A 531 -1.49 2.53 -30.68
C TYR A 531 -1.85 1.60 -29.53
N ASP A 532 -1.10 0.51 -29.40
CA ASP A 532 -1.27 -0.47 -28.33
C ASP A 532 -0.46 -0.10 -27.08
N GLY A 533 0.40 0.93 -27.18
CA GLY A 533 1.19 1.48 -26.08
C GLY A 533 2.07 2.62 -26.54
N ALA A 534 2.67 3.33 -25.60
CA ALA A 534 3.66 4.39 -25.87
C ALA A 534 4.90 4.18 -25.00
N VAL A 535 6.07 4.28 -25.63
CA VAL A 535 7.40 4.07 -25.03
C VAL A 535 8.29 5.28 -25.36
N GLY A 536 8.79 5.92 -24.31
CA GLY A 536 9.66 7.08 -24.43
C GLY A 536 9.78 7.79 -23.09
N ASP A 537 10.36 8.96 -23.11
CA ASP A 537 10.53 9.86 -21.96
C ASP A 537 9.20 10.53 -21.59
N THR A 538 8.17 9.71 -21.34
CA THR A 538 6.78 10.13 -21.07
C THR A 538 6.57 10.18 -19.55
N THR A 539 6.51 11.37 -19.01
CA THR A 539 6.27 11.60 -17.57
C THR A 539 4.88 11.14 -17.16
N ILE A 540 4.80 10.44 -16.03
CA ILE A 540 3.53 10.02 -15.42
C ILE A 540 2.87 11.26 -14.80
N LEU A 541 1.71 11.65 -15.34
CA LEU A 541 0.94 12.80 -14.86
C LEU A 541 -0.51 12.40 -14.61
N ALA A 542 -1.16 13.05 -13.65
CA ALA A 542 -2.54 12.74 -13.26
C ALA A 542 -3.54 12.88 -14.41
N ASN A 543 -3.37 13.90 -15.26
CA ASN A 543 -4.23 14.11 -16.45
C ASN A 543 -4.07 12.98 -17.47
N ARG A 544 -2.84 12.50 -17.69
CA ARG A 544 -2.54 11.37 -18.61
C ARG A 544 -3.08 10.05 -18.06
N SER A 545 -2.96 9.83 -16.74
CA SER A 545 -3.45 8.62 -16.06
C SER A 545 -4.99 8.48 -16.10
N ALA A 546 -5.71 9.53 -16.47
CA ALA A 546 -7.16 9.45 -16.73
C ALA A 546 -7.49 8.66 -18.00
N TYR A 547 -6.57 8.58 -18.95
CA TYR A 547 -6.77 7.94 -20.26
C TYR A 547 -6.03 6.62 -20.43
N VAL A 548 -4.89 6.43 -19.73
CA VAL A 548 -4.03 5.25 -19.88
C VAL A 548 -3.58 4.73 -18.52
N ASP A 549 -3.20 3.48 -18.47
CA ASP A 549 -2.48 2.90 -17.32
C ASP A 549 -0.98 2.99 -17.60
N PHE A 550 -0.23 3.56 -16.67
CA PHE A 550 1.22 3.61 -16.71
C PHE A 550 1.84 2.42 -15.98
N ALA A 551 2.90 1.88 -16.53
CA ALA A 551 3.82 1.03 -15.79
C ALA A 551 4.55 1.87 -14.72
N LEU A 552 5.15 1.23 -13.74
CA LEU A 552 5.95 1.91 -12.71
C LEU A 552 7.05 2.77 -13.38
N PRO A 553 7.40 3.91 -12.79
CA PRO A 553 8.45 4.75 -13.36
C PRO A 553 9.81 4.02 -13.35
N TYR A 554 10.57 4.16 -14.44
CA TYR A 554 11.90 3.58 -14.60
C TYR A 554 13.01 4.65 -14.50
N SER A 555 12.65 5.93 -14.35
CA SER A 555 13.59 7.05 -14.19
C SER A 555 13.41 7.71 -12.82
N GLU A 556 14.37 8.54 -12.43
CA GLU A 556 14.25 9.36 -11.25
C GLU A 556 13.07 10.34 -11.38
N THR A 557 12.54 10.75 -10.24
CA THR A 557 11.32 11.55 -10.13
C THR A 557 11.65 12.99 -9.72
N GLY A 558 10.80 13.92 -10.13
CA GLY A 558 10.84 15.30 -9.67
C GLY A 558 11.20 16.32 -10.75
N ILE A 559 10.93 17.57 -10.42
CA ILE A 559 11.26 18.73 -11.25
C ILE A 559 12.13 19.65 -10.40
N VAL A 560 13.22 20.14 -10.97
CA VAL A 560 14.22 20.96 -10.28
C VAL A 560 14.54 22.23 -11.05
N PHE A 561 15.05 23.22 -10.33
CA PHE A 561 15.67 24.39 -10.94
C PHE A 561 17.18 24.20 -11.04
N VAL A 562 17.73 24.50 -12.21
CA VAL A 562 19.17 24.57 -12.45
C VAL A 562 19.56 26.04 -12.47
N VAL A 563 20.62 26.42 -11.76
CA VAL A 563 21.15 27.80 -11.71
C VAL A 563 22.67 27.78 -11.86
N PRO A 564 23.27 28.84 -12.44
CA PRO A 564 24.72 28.94 -12.47
C PRO A 564 25.30 29.07 -11.06
N VAL A 565 26.48 28.51 -10.86
CA VAL A 565 27.22 28.58 -9.60
C VAL A 565 28.21 29.72 -9.71
N LYS A 566 28.25 30.58 -8.69
CA LYS A 566 29.35 31.53 -8.48
C LYS A 566 30.35 30.92 -7.52
N ASP A 567 31.60 30.92 -7.93
CA ASP A 567 32.71 30.61 -7.03
C ASP A 567 32.86 31.82 -6.09
N GLU A 568 32.12 31.83 -5.00
CA GLU A 568 32.30 32.76 -3.90
C GLU A 568 33.35 32.21 -2.95
N ARG A 569 34.56 31.94 -3.47
CA ARG A 569 35.71 31.90 -2.57
C ARG A 569 35.78 33.28 -1.93
N GLU A 570 35.45 33.38 -0.65
CA GLU A 570 35.55 34.63 0.09
C GLU A 570 37.02 35.03 0.19
N LYS A 571 37.48 35.75 -0.80
CA LYS A 571 38.77 36.46 -0.82
C LYS A 571 38.71 37.65 0.15
N GLY A 572 38.24 37.41 1.37
CA GLY A 572 38.17 38.44 2.41
C GLY A 572 39.50 38.60 3.11
N GLU A 573 40.02 39.81 3.20
CA GLU A 573 41.27 40.15 3.94
C GLU A 573 41.20 39.74 5.42
N TRP A 574 40.02 39.47 5.96
CA TRP A 574 39.73 39.13 7.36
C TRP A 574 39.34 37.65 7.57
N VAL A 575 39.69 36.74 6.66
CA VAL A 575 39.38 35.32 6.74
C VAL A 575 39.85 34.68 8.06
N PHE A 576 41.04 35.17 8.55
CA PHE A 576 41.63 34.65 9.80
C PHE A 576 40.81 34.98 11.05
N LEU A 577 39.86 35.93 11.02
CA LEU A 577 38.96 36.21 12.16
C LEU A 577 37.70 35.35 12.19
N LYS A 578 37.34 34.73 11.08
CA LYS A 578 36.09 33.98 10.92
C LYS A 578 35.98 32.64 11.68
N PRO A 579 37.13 31.90 11.95
CA PRO A 579 37.01 30.62 12.67
C PRO A 579 36.35 30.73 14.04
N LEU A 580 36.44 31.90 14.71
CA LEU A 580 35.80 32.12 16.00
C LEU A 580 34.71 33.19 15.87
N THR A 581 33.59 33.03 16.55
CA THR A 581 32.50 34.02 16.63
C THR A 581 32.98 35.27 17.38
N LYS A 582 32.35 36.40 17.15
CA LYS A 582 32.65 37.67 17.84
C LYS A 582 32.60 37.51 19.36
N GLU A 583 31.62 36.75 19.84
CA GLU A 583 31.45 36.47 21.30
C GLU A 583 32.61 35.64 21.84
N LEU A 584 33.09 34.65 21.07
CA LEU A 584 34.21 33.81 21.48
C LEU A 584 35.53 34.58 21.47
N TRP A 585 35.73 35.50 20.51
CA TRP A 585 36.87 36.41 20.52
C TRP A 585 36.88 37.32 21.77
N LEU A 586 35.72 37.92 22.13
CA LEU A 586 35.56 38.74 23.32
C LEU A 586 35.80 37.92 24.61
N LEU A 587 35.24 36.72 24.69
CA LEU A 587 35.41 35.83 25.81
C LEU A 587 36.91 35.45 25.97
N THR A 588 37.60 35.15 24.89
CA THR A 588 39.01 34.81 24.86
C THR A 588 39.85 35.98 25.40
N ALA A 589 39.61 37.20 24.88
CA ALA A 589 40.30 38.45 25.33
C ALA A 589 40.03 38.69 26.83
N ALA A 590 38.80 38.59 27.28
CA ALA A 590 38.45 38.76 28.71
C ALA A 590 39.12 37.69 29.58
N SER A 591 39.23 36.45 29.11
CA SER A 591 39.92 35.39 29.81
C SER A 591 41.43 35.64 29.96
N PHE A 592 42.06 36.19 28.91
CA PHE A 592 43.48 36.60 28.99
C PHE A 592 43.72 37.67 30.07
N LEU A 593 42.85 38.68 30.15
CA LEU A 593 42.94 39.75 31.15
C LEU A 593 42.69 39.17 32.57
N TYR A 594 41.69 38.30 32.69
CA TYR A 594 41.38 37.64 33.97
C TYR A 594 42.55 36.80 34.48
N ILE A 595 43.11 35.93 33.60
CA ILE A 595 44.26 35.08 33.98
C ILE A 595 45.47 35.95 34.33
N GLY A 596 45.76 37.01 33.55
CA GLY A 596 46.83 37.97 33.84
C GLY A 596 46.69 38.59 35.24
N MET A 597 45.47 39.03 35.58
CA MET A 597 45.16 39.59 36.91
C MET A 597 45.35 38.56 38.04
N MET A 598 44.88 37.31 37.82
CA MET A 598 45.04 36.27 38.83
C MET A 598 46.51 35.87 39.06
N VAL A 599 47.29 35.82 37.98
CA VAL A 599 48.76 35.60 38.05
C VAL A 599 49.42 36.72 38.84
N TRP A 600 49.08 37.99 38.57
CA TRP A 600 49.59 39.12 39.32
C TRP A 600 49.25 39.02 40.79
N ILE A 601 48.05 38.69 41.19
CA ILE A 601 47.69 38.52 42.62
C ILE A 601 48.50 37.40 43.28
N PHE A 602 48.69 36.26 42.60
CA PHE A 602 49.39 35.10 43.18
C PHE A 602 50.89 35.27 43.22
N GLU A 603 51.54 36.04 42.31
CA GLU A 603 52.96 36.29 42.25
C GLU A 603 53.40 37.56 43.02
N TYR A 604 52.42 38.42 43.38
CA TYR A 604 52.76 39.74 44.02
C TYR A 604 53.70 39.64 45.27
N HIS A 605 53.57 38.58 46.03
CA HIS A 605 54.42 38.36 47.21
C HIS A 605 55.58 37.41 46.96
N ALA A 606 55.64 36.77 45.82
CA ALA A 606 56.64 35.74 45.55
C ALA A 606 57.81 36.19 44.65
N ASP A 607 57.48 37.15 43.72
CA ASP A 607 58.49 37.60 42.71
C ASP A 607 58.61 39.15 42.72
N ASP A 608 59.84 39.64 42.87
CA ASP A 608 60.21 41.08 42.96
C ASP A 608 59.86 41.83 41.62
N ASP A 609 59.85 41.21 40.48
CA ASP A 609 59.43 41.79 39.19
C ASP A 609 58.03 42.31 39.23
N PHE A 610 57.17 41.73 40.06
CA PHE A 610 55.76 42.15 40.22
C PHE A 610 55.55 43.21 41.33
N LYS A 611 56.61 43.55 42.11
CA LYS A 611 56.63 44.59 43.19
C LYS A 611 56.99 45.96 42.71
N THR A 612 57.38 46.15 41.44
CA THR A 612 57.82 47.44 40.89
C THR A 612 56.83 48.59 41.18
N HIS A 613 57.31 49.77 41.51
CA HIS A 613 56.46 50.90 41.92
C HIS A 613 55.72 51.59 40.77
N LYS A 614 56.09 51.32 39.48
CA LYS A 614 55.46 51.97 38.33
C LYS A 614 54.33 51.13 37.79
N MET A 615 53.13 51.65 37.72
CA MET A 615 51.91 50.98 37.23
C MET A 615 52.03 50.47 35.79
N SER A 616 52.77 51.24 34.91
CA SER A 616 53.02 50.82 33.52
C SER A 616 53.80 49.50 33.42
N ASP A 617 54.77 49.31 34.29
CA ASP A 617 55.59 48.10 34.26
C ASP A 617 54.84 46.88 34.78
N LYS A 618 53.95 47.09 35.76
CA LYS A 618 53.02 46.06 36.27
C LYS A 618 52.09 45.58 35.14
N ILE A 619 51.44 46.50 34.44
CA ILE A 619 50.50 46.16 33.35
C ILE A 619 51.24 45.47 32.20
N SER A 620 52.46 45.94 31.87
CA SER A 620 53.31 45.36 30.83
C SER A 620 53.70 43.94 31.18
N ASN A 621 54.12 43.65 32.43
CA ASN A 621 54.49 42.31 32.86
C ASN A 621 53.32 41.36 32.87
N VAL A 622 52.14 41.78 33.36
CA VAL A 622 50.93 41.00 33.36
C VAL A 622 50.48 40.62 31.91
N PHE A 623 50.49 41.63 31.03
CA PHE A 623 50.11 41.43 29.61
C PHE A 623 51.10 40.49 28.91
N TYR A 624 52.43 40.76 29.11
CA TYR A 624 53.49 39.93 28.53
C TYR A 624 53.36 38.47 29.02
N PHE A 625 53.12 38.27 30.31
CA PHE A 625 52.93 36.89 30.88
C PHE A 625 51.73 36.16 30.28
N SER A 626 50.58 36.80 30.31
CA SER A 626 49.38 36.19 29.77
C SER A 626 49.47 35.93 28.26
N SER A 627 50.02 36.86 27.48
CA SER A 627 50.17 36.66 26.02
C SER A 627 51.24 35.61 25.70
N SER A 628 52.34 35.49 26.50
CA SER A 628 53.38 34.49 26.27
C SER A 628 52.86 33.06 26.45
N THR A 629 51.80 32.85 27.24
CA THR A 629 51.14 31.53 27.40
C THR A 629 50.50 31.05 26.09
N LEU A 630 50.02 31.97 25.22
CA LEU A 630 49.40 31.61 23.94
C LEU A 630 50.39 30.90 23.00
N PHE A 631 51.67 31.26 23.09
CA PHE A 631 52.74 30.74 22.23
C PHE A 631 53.59 29.69 22.96
N PHE A 632 53.22 29.27 24.16
CA PHE A 632 53.96 28.36 25.02
C PHE A 632 55.42 28.82 25.22
N ALA A 633 55.69 30.13 25.19
CA ALA A 633 57.03 30.74 25.26
C ALA A 633 57.32 31.24 26.67
N HIS A 634 57.07 30.41 27.71
CA HIS A 634 57.37 30.77 29.09
C HIS A 634 58.86 30.64 29.35
N ARG A 635 59.53 31.79 29.56
CA ARG A 635 60.99 31.89 29.86
C ARG A 635 61.27 32.01 31.36
N LYS A 636 60.28 32.49 32.15
CA LYS A 636 60.48 32.63 33.60
C LYS A 636 59.67 31.58 34.35
N PRO A 637 60.30 30.85 35.25
CA PRO A 637 59.60 29.93 36.15
C PRO A 637 58.78 30.72 37.16
N SER A 638 57.47 30.38 37.29
CA SER A 638 56.61 30.96 38.34
C SER A 638 57.07 30.41 39.70
N GLU A 639 57.17 31.27 40.69
CA GLU A 639 57.58 30.87 42.03
C GLU A 639 56.44 30.33 42.88
N SER A 640 55.21 30.84 42.65
CA SER A 640 54.01 30.41 43.40
C SER A 640 53.43 29.07 42.90
N PHE A 641 53.12 28.18 43.81
CA PHE A 641 52.39 26.90 43.50
C PHE A 641 51.07 27.15 42.84
N PHE A 642 50.31 28.17 43.32
CA PHE A 642 48.99 28.47 42.79
C PHE A 642 49.07 28.98 41.35
N THR A 643 50.08 29.80 41.02
CA THR A 643 50.34 30.25 39.62
C THR A 643 50.62 29.03 38.74
N ARG A 644 51.46 28.10 39.17
CA ARG A 644 51.77 26.88 38.36
C ARG A 644 50.52 26.08 38.06
N ALA A 645 49.68 25.84 39.05
CA ALA A 645 48.41 25.08 38.89
C ALA A 645 47.46 25.82 37.93
N LEU A 646 47.27 27.12 38.07
CA LEU A 646 46.42 27.94 37.20
C LEU A 646 46.92 27.92 35.77
N VAL A 647 48.25 28.07 35.56
CA VAL A 647 48.86 28.10 34.21
C VAL A 647 48.68 26.71 33.52
N VAL A 648 48.79 25.59 34.24
CA VAL A 648 48.55 24.27 33.67
C VAL A 648 47.11 24.17 33.11
N VAL A 649 46.12 24.54 33.91
CA VAL A 649 44.71 24.54 33.47
C VAL A 649 44.50 25.50 32.27
N TRP A 650 45.07 26.67 32.35
CA TRP A 650 45.00 27.69 31.29
C TRP A 650 45.63 27.18 29.98
N CYS A 651 46.83 26.58 30.05
CA CYS A 651 47.48 25.99 28.88
C CYS A 651 46.67 24.88 28.24
N PHE A 652 45.93 24.09 29.02
CA PHE A 652 45.00 23.05 28.52
C PHE A 652 43.86 23.71 27.74
N VAL A 653 43.25 24.78 28.26
CA VAL A 653 42.19 25.54 27.56
C VAL A 653 42.73 26.14 26.26
N LEU A 654 43.92 26.74 26.31
CA LEU A 654 44.59 27.35 25.14
C LEU A 654 44.90 26.28 24.08
N LEU A 655 45.32 25.07 24.48
CA LEU A 655 45.60 23.97 23.58
C LEU A 655 44.34 23.59 22.81
N ILE A 656 43.19 23.41 23.48
CA ILE A 656 41.91 23.11 22.83
C ILE A 656 41.52 24.24 21.87
N LEU A 657 41.60 25.49 22.32
CA LEU A 657 41.21 26.65 21.53
C LEU A 657 42.06 26.79 20.26
N THR A 658 43.39 26.66 20.37
CA THR A 658 44.30 26.78 19.23
C THR A 658 44.14 25.65 18.23
N GLN A 659 43.96 24.40 18.74
CA GLN A 659 43.70 23.24 17.84
C GLN A 659 42.36 23.38 17.13
N SER A 660 41.30 23.79 17.82
CA SER A 660 39.98 24.03 17.25
C SER A 660 40.04 25.16 16.21
N TYR A 661 40.71 26.25 16.49
CA TYR A 661 40.93 27.35 15.56
C TYR A 661 41.66 26.88 14.29
N THR A 662 42.74 26.10 14.44
CA THR A 662 43.53 25.57 13.33
C THR A 662 42.69 24.63 12.47
N ALA A 663 41.94 23.70 13.10
CA ALA A 663 41.03 22.75 12.39
C ALA A 663 39.96 23.50 11.61
N THR A 664 39.28 24.48 12.24
CA THR A 664 38.21 25.25 11.60
C THR A 664 38.77 26.11 10.42
N LEU A 665 39.90 26.74 10.62
CA LEU A 665 40.55 27.56 9.56
C LEU A 665 40.99 26.66 8.40
N THR A 666 41.54 25.46 8.67
CA THR A 666 41.90 24.49 7.61
C THR A 666 40.67 24.05 6.85
N SER A 667 39.60 23.67 7.56
CA SER A 667 38.34 23.26 6.94
C SER A 667 37.74 24.36 6.04
N MET A 668 37.73 25.60 6.53
CA MET A 668 37.22 26.75 5.73
C MET A 668 38.07 27.05 4.49
N LEU A 669 39.37 26.82 4.55
CA LEU A 669 40.26 27.06 3.42
C LEU A 669 40.30 25.91 2.41
N THR A 670 39.94 24.66 2.82
CA THR A 670 39.95 23.46 1.95
C THR A 670 38.62 23.16 1.30
N VAL A 671 37.49 23.45 1.97
CA VAL A 671 36.15 23.17 1.41
C VAL A 671 35.79 24.23 0.36
N GLN A 672 35.55 23.77 -0.88
CA GLN A 672 34.99 24.61 -1.95
C GLN A 672 33.48 24.77 -1.70
N GLU A 673 33.07 25.93 -1.23
CA GLU A 673 31.64 26.26 -1.11
C GLU A 673 31.16 26.89 -2.41
N LEU A 674 30.77 26.01 -3.38
CA LEU A 674 30.07 26.44 -4.59
C LEU A 674 28.66 26.86 -4.17
N ARG A 675 28.37 28.15 -4.23
CA ARG A 675 27.04 28.66 -3.86
C ARG A 675 26.23 28.96 -5.10
N PRO A 676 25.00 28.41 -5.20
CA PRO A 676 24.10 28.77 -6.29
C PRO A 676 23.79 30.28 -6.23
N THR A 677 23.68 30.88 -7.38
CA THR A 677 23.36 32.31 -7.52
C THR A 677 22.07 32.72 -6.84
N VAL A 678 21.13 31.76 -6.75
CA VAL A 678 19.82 31.92 -6.11
C VAL A 678 19.58 30.69 -5.22
N ARG A 679 19.07 30.91 -4.01
CA ARG A 679 18.82 29.81 -3.03
C ARG A 679 17.37 29.36 -2.96
N HIS A 680 16.45 30.27 -3.25
CA HIS A 680 15.01 30.01 -3.11
C HIS A 680 14.26 30.45 -4.37
N MET A 681 13.23 29.71 -4.70
CA MET A 681 12.35 29.94 -5.82
C MET A 681 11.65 31.30 -5.77
N ASP A 682 11.28 31.75 -4.59
CA ASP A 682 10.66 33.06 -4.37
C ASP A 682 11.58 34.24 -4.78
N ASP A 683 12.89 34.03 -4.63
CA ASP A 683 13.88 35.01 -5.03
C ASP A 683 14.00 35.14 -6.57
N LEU A 684 13.88 34.00 -7.28
CA LEU A 684 13.81 33.94 -8.74
C LEU A 684 12.62 34.75 -9.28
N LYS A 685 11.45 34.52 -8.63
CA LYS A 685 10.21 35.20 -9.03
C LYS A 685 10.27 36.72 -8.78
N LYS A 686 10.83 37.15 -7.63
CA LYS A 686 10.98 38.55 -7.25
C LYS A 686 12.01 39.28 -8.12
N SER A 687 13.07 38.58 -8.52
CA SER A 687 14.15 39.18 -9.35
C SER A 687 13.72 39.40 -10.80
N GLY A 688 12.61 38.81 -11.23
CA GLY A 688 12.04 39.00 -12.57
C GLY A 688 12.94 38.49 -13.70
N VAL A 689 13.72 37.44 -13.44
CA VAL A 689 14.65 36.84 -14.42
C VAL A 689 13.93 35.91 -15.39
N ASN A 690 14.54 35.70 -16.56
CA ASN A 690 14.05 34.71 -17.53
C ASN A 690 14.36 33.31 -17.05
N VAL A 691 13.38 32.40 -17.25
CA VAL A 691 13.47 30.96 -16.90
C VAL A 691 13.39 30.13 -18.17
N GLY A 692 14.33 29.21 -18.32
CA GLY A 692 14.35 28.23 -19.39
C GLY A 692 13.46 27.02 -19.09
N TYR A 693 12.86 26.42 -20.12
CA TYR A 693 12.07 25.19 -20.04
C TYR A 693 12.26 24.37 -21.32
N GLN A 694 12.06 23.05 -21.24
CA GLN A 694 12.15 22.18 -22.41
C GLN A 694 10.92 22.36 -23.32
N SER A 695 11.16 22.56 -24.61
CA SER A 695 10.11 22.68 -25.64
C SER A 695 9.19 21.44 -25.66
N GLY A 696 7.88 21.66 -25.69
CA GLY A 696 6.88 20.56 -25.71
C GLY A 696 6.66 19.85 -24.37
N SER A 697 7.36 20.26 -23.31
CA SER A 697 7.19 19.68 -21.98
C SER A 697 6.02 20.33 -21.22
N PHE A 698 5.39 19.59 -20.33
CA PHE A 698 4.37 20.07 -19.41
C PHE A 698 4.92 21.14 -18.42
N THR A 699 6.24 21.28 -18.33
CA THR A 699 6.92 22.27 -17.45
C THR A 699 6.52 23.70 -17.79
N PHE A 700 6.21 24.00 -19.05
CA PHE A 700 5.72 25.30 -19.51
C PHE A 700 4.42 25.70 -18.79
N GLU A 701 3.42 24.82 -18.86
CA GLU A 701 2.13 25.08 -18.19
C GLU A 701 2.30 25.17 -16.66
N ARG A 702 3.22 24.34 -16.12
CA ARG A 702 3.52 24.38 -14.69
C ARG A 702 4.12 25.73 -14.26
N LEU A 703 5.06 26.30 -15.03
CA LEU A 703 5.63 27.63 -14.78
C LEU A 703 4.56 28.72 -14.82
N LYS A 704 3.63 28.64 -15.78
CA LYS A 704 2.48 29.57 -15.86
C LYS A 704 1.59 29.49 -14.62
N LEU A 705 1.28 28.29 -14.16
CA LEU A 705 0.50 28.07 -12.94
C LEU A 705 1.24 28.61 -11.69
N MET A 706 2.57 28.63 -11.71
CA MET A 706 3.40 29.19 -10.64
C MET A 706 3.45 30.73 -10.70
N GLY A 707 2.88 31.34 -11.73
CA GLY A 707 2.77 32.78 -11.91
C GLY A 707 3.96 33.42 -12.60
N TYR A 708 4.69 32.67 -13.45
CA TYR A 708 5.73 33.26 -14.32
C TYR A 708 5.06 33.80 -15.59
N GLU A 709 5.51 35.01 -15.99
CA GLU A 709 5.03 35.66 -17.22
C GLU A 709 5.57 34.93 -18.45
N GLU A 710 4.70 34.62 -19.40
CA GLU A 710 5.05 33.92 -20.65
C GLU A 710 6.19 34.61 -21.42
N SER A 711 6.28 35.93 -21.39
CA SER A 711 7.36 36.74 -22.01
C SER A 711 8.76 36.39 -21.48
N ARG A 712 8.83 35.89 -20.24
CA ARG A 712 10.07 35.54 -19.53
C ARG A 712 10.42 34.08 -19.61
N LEU A 713 9.60 33.26 -20.29
CA LEU A 713 9.83 31.84 -20.47
C LEU A 713 10.56 31.62 -21.81
N LYS A 714 11.70 30.94 -21.76
CA LYS A 714 12.53 30.65 -22.95
C LYS A 714 12.60 29.12 -23.16
N ALA A 715 12.16 28.67 -24.33
CA ALA A 715 12.23 27.27 -24.72
C ALA A 715 13.66 26.90 -25.15
N TYR A 716 14.04 25.64 -24.88
CA TYR A 716 15.25 25.00 -25.42
C TYR A 716 14.95 23.55 -25.80
N ASP A 717 15.69 23.03 -26.78
CA ASP A 717 15.51 21.65 -27.27
C ASP A 717 16.71 20.73 -26.95
N SER A 718 17.81 21.26 -26.47
CA SER A 718 19.04 20.46 -26.22
C SER A 718 19.82 20.99 -25.01
N PRO A 719 20.69 20.15 -24.39
CA PRO A 719 21.59 20.60 -23.33
C PRO A 719 22.55 21.72 -23.78
N GLU A 720 22.94 21.71 -25.04
CA GLU A 720 23.83 22.71 -25.64
C GLU A 720 23.15 24.08 -25.71
N GLU A 721 21.93 24.10 -26.20
CA GLU A 721 21.09 25.32 -26.29
C GLU A 721 20.76 25.84 -24.89
N MET A 722 20.46 24.97 -23.95
CA MET A 722 20.27 25.35 -22.53
C MET A 722 21.51 26.09 -21.99
N ARG A 723 22.71 25.57 -22.27
CA ARG A 723 23.97 26.23 -21.85
C ARG A 723 24.16 27.59 -22.54
N GLU A 724 23.86 27.66 -23.83
CA GLU A 724 23.97 28.92 -24.61
C GLU A 724 23.05 30.01 -24.02
N LEU A 725 21.81 29.62 -23.67
CA LEU A 725 20.87 30.53 -23.01
C LEU A 725 21.41 31.03 -21.64
N PHE A 726 22.08 30.15 -20.88
CA PHE A 726 22.72 30.54 -19.60
C PHE A 726 23.89 31.49 -19.80
N LEU A 727 24.67 31.34 -20.88
CA LEU A 727 25.81 32.22 -21.17
C LEU A 727 25.34 33.64 -21.50
N ASN A 728 24.18 33.77 -22.14
CA ASN A 728 23.62 35.05 -22.57
C ASN A 728 22.89 35.80 -21.46
N LYS A 729 22.62 35.20 -20.31
CA LYS A 729 21.89 35.80 -19.16
C LYS A 729 20.56 36.49 -19.52
N SER A 730 19.70 36.69 -18.52
CA SER A 730 18.39 37.36 -18.70
C SER A 730 18.51 38.80 -19.26
N SER A 731 19.59 39.51 -18.93
CA SER A 731 19.84 40.88 -19.45
C SER A 731 20.01 40.93 -20.96
N ASP A 732 20.54 39.89 -21.56
CA ASP A 732 20.86 39.80 -22.98
C ASP A 732 19.97 38.83 -23.75
N GLY A 733 18.79 38.52 -23.17
CA GLY A 733 17.75 37.66 -23.80
C GLY A 733 17.89 36.19 -23.48
N GLY A 734 18.89 35.78 -22.67
CA GLY A 734 19.07 34.42 -22.19
C GLY A 734 18.30 34.10 -20.91
N ILE A 735 18.82 33.18 -20.07
CA ILE A 735 18.20 32.71 -18.83
C ILE A 735 19.17 32.79 -17.65
N ASP A 736 18.62 32.95 -16.45
CA ASP A 736 19.36 32.81 -15.17
C ASP A 736 18.97 31.56 -14.38
N ALA A 737 17.92 30.88 -14.78
CA ALA A 737 17.49 29.59 -14.22
C ALA A 737 16.82 28.75 -15.31
N ALA A 738 16.90 27.43 -15.19
CA ALA A 738 16.12 26.50 -16.03
C ALA A 738 15.29 25.58 -15.14
N PHE A 739 14.07 25.30 -15.54
CA PHE A 739 13.10 24.47 -14.81
C PHE A 739 12.79 23.23 -15.63
N ASP A 740 13.30 22.07 -15.18
CA ASP A 740 13.18 20.85 -15.96
C ASP A 740 13.13 19.60 -15.04
N GLU A 741 12.80 18.47 -15.65
CA GLU A 741 12.73 17.18 -14.97
C GLU A 741 14.13 16.63 -14.67
N VAL A 742 14.25 15.93 -13.54
CA VAL A 742 15.52 15.39 -13.03
C VAL A 742 16.30 14.59 -14.09
N PRO A 743 15.70 13.70 -14.91
CA PRO A 743 16.49 12.95 -15.90
C PRO A 743 17.21 13.84 -16.94
N TYR A 744 16.54 14.90 -17.43
CA TYR A 744 17.13 15.86 -18.39
C TYR A 744 18.23 16.69 -17.73
N VAL A 745 17.97 17.11 -16.49
CA VAL A 745 18.95 17.87 -15.69
C VAL A 745 20.18 17.01 -15.40
N LYS A 746 20.02 15.72 -15.09
CA LYS A 746 21.14 14.78 -14.92
C LYS A 746 22.05 14.75 -16.14
N LEU A 747 21.45 14.65 -17.32
CA LEU A 747 22.19 14.65 -18.59
C LEU A 747 22.98 15.97 -18.78
N PHE A 748 22.34 17.11 -18.49
CA PHE A 748 22.97 18.43 -18.54
C PHE A 748 24.13 18.52 -17.54
N MET A 749 23.89 18.11 -16.30
CA MET A 749 24.89 18.15 -15.22
C MET A 749 26.07 17.20 -15.46
N ALA A 750 25.83 16.04 -16.11
CA ALA A 750 26.90 15.13 -16.49
C ALA A 750 27.91 15.77 -17.45
N LYS A 751 27.44 16.74 -18.24
CA LYS A 751 28.26 17.45 -19.22
C LYS A 751 28.89 18.76 -18.68
N TYR A 752 28.18 19.46 -17.78
CA TYR A 752 28.54 20.81 -17.31
C TYR A 752 28.54 20.95 -15.77
N CYS A 753 28.98 19.93 -15.06
CA CYS A 753 28.81 19.77 -13.60
C CYS A 753 29.46 20.86 -12.73
N SER A 754 30.53 21.47 -13.18
CA SER A 754 31.26 22.48 -12.39
C SER A 754 30.67 23.90 -12.49
N GLU A 755 29.82 24.13 -13.49
CA GLU A 755 29.31 25.46 -13.81
C GLU A 755 27.91 25.74 -13.21
N TYR A 756 27.18 24.68 -12.84
CA TYR A 756 25.77 24.80 -12.45
C TYR A 756 25.49 23.99 -11.18
N SER A 757 24.39 24.32 -10.52
CA SER A 757 23.89 23.62 -9.33
C SER A 757 22.37 23.44 -9.40
N ILE A 758 21.89 22.39 -8.77
CA ILE A 758 20.46 22.08 -8.66
C ILE A 758 19.95 22.69 -7.36
N ILE A 759 18.82 23.39 -7.45
CA ILE A 759 18.00 23.77 -6.29
C ILE A 759 17.01 22.65 -6.05
N GLU A 760 16.81 22.24 -4.81
CA GLU A 760 15.95 21.14 -4.38
C GLU A 760 14.58 21.16 -5.06
N PRO A 761 14.00 19.98 -5.32
CA PRO A 761 12.73 19.87 -6.05
C PRO A 761 11.62 20.65 -5.39
N THR A 762 11.00 21.51 -6.16
CA THR A 762 9.85 22.31 -5.75
C THR A 762 8.53 21.54 -5.95
N PHE A 763 8.55 20.54 -6.83
CA PHE A 763 7.39 19.72 -7.14
C PHE A 763 7.76 18.25 -7.25
N LYS A 764 6.89 17.40 -6.74
CA LYS A 764 6.94 15.97 -7.02
C LYS A 764 6.22 15.73 -8.34
N ALA A 765 6.89 15.13 -9.28
CA ALA A 765 6.35 14.52 -10.48
C ALA A 765 6.89 13.10 -10.51
N ASP A 766 6.08 12.15 -10.91
CA ASP A 766 6.58 10.80 -11.11
C ASP A 766 7.46 10.77 -12.36
N GLY A 767 8.41 9.86 -12.40
CA GLY A 767 9.37 9.74 -13.50
C GLY A 767 8.74 9.26 -14.81
N PHE A 768 9.57 8.86 -15.75
CA PHE A 768 9.12 8.34 -17.05
C PHE A 768 8.51 6.94 -16.88
N GLY A 769 7.33 6.72 -17.45
CA GLY A 769 6.63 5.45 -17.46
C GLY A 769 6.14 5.07 -18.85
N PHE A 770 6.04 3.76 -19.12
CA PHE A 770 5.44 3.25 -20.36
C PHE A 770 3.93 3.26 -20.23
N ALA A 771 3.24 3.82 -21.23
CA ALA A 771 1.79 3.97 -21.24
C ALA A 771 1.12 2.86 -22.05
N PHE A 772 0.01 2.32 -21.52
CA PHE A 772 -0.81 1.27 -22.15
C PHE A 772 -2.30 1.60 -21.98
N PRO A 773 -3.19 1.04 -22.83
CA PRO A 773 -4.62 1.24 -22.67
C PRO A 773 -5.11 0.86 -21.27
N LEU A 774 -6.15 1.55 -20.78
CA LEU A 774 -6.74 1.30 -19.46
C LEU A 774 -7.09 -0.18 -19.28
N GLY A 775 -6.66 -0.75 -18.17
CA GLY A 775 -6.87 -2.14 -17.81
C GLY A 775 -5.98 -3.12 -18.56
N SER A 776 -4.92 -2.65 -19.21
CA SER A 776 -3.98 -3.54 -19.89
C SER A 776 -3.28 -4.48 -18.89
N PRO A 777 -3.39 -5.79 -19.07
CA PRO A 777 -2.73 -6.74 -18.17
C PRO A 777 -1.19 -6.69 -18.26
N LEU A 778 -0.63 -6.15 -19.34
CA LEU A 778 0.82 -5.97 -19.51
C LEU A 778 1.44 -5.05 -18.45
N VAL A 779 0.69 -4.05 -17.96
CA VAL A 779 1.18 -3.03 -17.01
C VAL A 779 1.77 -3.68 -15.75
N THR A 780 1.08 -4.68 -15.20
CA THR A 780 1.51 -5.36 -13.96
C THR A 780 2.83 -6.13 -14.17
N ASP A 781 2.94 -6.86 -15.29
CA ASP A 781 4.12 -7.67 -15.57
C ASP A 781 5.32 -6.79 -15.97
N ILE A 782 5.10 -5.77 -16.79
CA ILE A 782 6.11 -4.76 -17.15
C ILE A 782 6.62 -4.05 -15.89
N SER A 783 5.72 -3.64 -15.00
CA SER A 783 6.09 -2.97 -13.74
C SER A 783 6.96 -3.85 -12.86
N ARG A 784 6.67 -5.16 -12.80
CA ARG A 784 7.49 -6.12 -12.06
C ARG A 784 8.90 -6.24 -12.66
N GLN A 785 9.01 -6.25 -13.99
CA GLN A 785 10.31 -6.32 -14.66
C GLN A 785 11.09 -5.01 -14.51
N ILE A 786 10.41 -3.85 -14.52
CA ILE A 786 11.04 -2.54 -14.23
C ILE A 786 11.69 -2.59 -12.83
N LEU A 787 10.96 -3.06 -11.81
CA LEU A 787 11.52 -3.19 -10.45
C LEU A 787 12.77 -4.10 -10.44
N ASN A 788 12.69 -5.24 -11.11
CA ASN A 788 13.80 -6.19 -11.20
C ASN A 788 15.07 -5.55 -11.83
N ILE A 789 14.88 -4.73 -12.84
CA ILE A 789 15.97 -4.02 -13.55
C ILE A 789 16.51 -2.86 -12.70
N THR A 790 15.62 -2.10 -12.04
CA THR A 790 16.01 -0.93 -11.23
C THR A 790 16.70 -1.31 -9.93
N GLU A 791 16.34 -2.43 -9.33
CA GLU A 791 17.01 -2.96 -8.12
C GLU A 791 18.40 -3.55 -8.43
N GLY A 792 18.66 -3.90 -9.70
CA GLY A 792 19.90 -4.51 -10.15
C GLY A 792 20.92 -3.49 -10.69
N GLU A 793 22.10 -3.98 -11.05
CA GLU A 793 23.17 -3.18 -11.69
C GLU A 793 22.86 -2.83 -13.15
N THR A 794 21.84 -3.46 -13.73
CA THR A 794 21.49 -3.32 -15.15
C THR A 794 21.07 -1.88 -15.49
N MET A 795 20.24 -1.26 -14.63
CA MET A 795 19.80 0.12 -14.82
C MET A 795 20.99 1.09 -14.77
N LYS A 796 21.87 0.95 -13.80
CA LYS A 796 23.11 1.73 -13.69
C LYS A 796 23.99 1.60 -14.94
N ALA A 797 24.13 0.39 -15.47
CA ALA A 797 24.91 0.15 -16.68
C ALA A 797 24.31 0.89 -17.88
N MET A 798 22.98 0.89 -18.01
CA MET A 798 22.28 1.61 -19.07
C MET A 798 22.40 3.13 -18.90
N GLU A 799 22.26 3.65 -17.68
CA GLU A 799 22.46 5.07 -17.37
C GLU A 799 23.88 5.52 -17.70
N ASN A 800 24.89 4.73 -17.32
CA ASN A 800 26.29 4.99 -17.61
C ASN A 800 26.54 5.04 -19.11
N LYS A 801 25.96 4.10 -19.87
CA LYS A 801 26.07 4.04 -21.33
C LYS A 801 25.52 5.30 -22.02
N TRP A 802 24.34 5.79 -21.56
CA TRP A 802 23.63 6.86 -22.27
C TRP A 802 23.89 8.26 -21.71
N PHE A 803 24.18 8.41 -20.41
CA PHE A 803 24.31 9.72 -19.75
C PHE A 803 25.76 10.06 -19.42
N PHE A 804 26.60 9.07 -19.09
CA PHE A 804 27.96 9.29 -18.62
C PHE A 804 29.05 8.77 -19.55
N GLY A 805 28.70 8.48 -20.81
CA GLY A 805 29.65 7.98 -21.81
C GLY A 805 30.81 8.94 -22.13
N ASP A 806 30.53 10.24 -22.16
CA ASP A 806 31.53 11.31 -22.32
C ASP A 806 31.87 11.92 -20.96
N ARG A 807 32.63 11.21 -20.14
CA ARG A 807 32.99 11.58 -18.76
C ARG A 807 33.90 12.82 -18.70
N HIS A 808 33.35 14.01 -18.72
CA HIS A 808 34.11 15.22 -18.39
C HIS A 808 34.08 15.57 -16.89
N CYS A 809 33.21 14.95 -16.11
CA CYS A 809 32.92 15.43 -14.74
C CYS A 809 33.21 14.44 -13.60
N LEU A 810 33.39 13.14 -13.86
CA LEU A 810 33.67 12.20 -12.76
C LEU A 810 35.10 12.33 -12.18
N ASP A 811 36.01 12.88 -12.93
CA ASP A 811 37.42 13.06 -12.50
C ASP A 811 37.71 14.40 -11.85
N SER A 812 36.75 15.33 -11.79
CA SER A 812 36.96 16.68 -11.21
C SER A 812 36.85 16.69 -9.67
N THR A 813 36.41 15.65 -9.04
CA THR A 813 36.39 15.54 -7.57
C THR A 813 37.79 15.21 -6.98
N THR A 814 38.78 14.95 -7.83
CA THR A 814 40.16 14.64 -7.42
C THR A 814 41.23 15.44 -8.15
N ALA A 815 40.88 16.60 -8.69
CA ALA A 815 41.93 17.56 -9.08
C ALA A 815 42.48 18.17 -7.77
N ASP A 816 43.36 17.44 -7.11
CA ASP A 816 44.27 17.96 -6.08
C ASP A 816 45.23 18.97 -6.71
N THR A 817 44.72 20.08 -7.25
CA THR A 817 45.57 21.26 -7.41
C THR A 817 45.80 21.75 -5.98
N PRO A 818 47.07 21.72 -5.46
CA PRO A 818 47.30 22.20 -4.11
C PRO A 818 46.83 23.65 -4.00
N ILE A 819 45.92 23.88 -3.09
CA ILE A 819 45.34 25.22 -2.86
C ILE A 819 46.46 26.06 -2.33
N GLN A 820 47.04 26.94 -3.17
CA GLN A 820 48.05 27.90 -2.73
C GLN A 820 47.34 29.05 -1.99
N LEU A 821 47.82 29.35 -0.77
CA LEU A 821 47.30 30.47 0.04
C LEU A 821 47.75 31.76 -0.60
N ASP A 822 46.80 32.58 -0.99
CA ASP A 822 47.02 33.86 -1.66
C ASP A 822 47.32 34.97 -0.61
N HIS A 823 48.20 35.93 -0.97
CA HIS A 823 48.57 37.10 -0.16
C HIS A 823 47.34 37.96 0.24
N HIS A 824 46.29 37.95 -0.57
CA HIS A 824 45.05 38.69 -0.29
C HIS A 824 44.38 38.21 1.02
N SER A 825 44.44 36.93 1.34
CA SER A 825 43.82 36.37 2.54
C SER A 825 44.52 36.78 3.84
N PHE A 826 45.80 37.20 3.76
CA PHE A 826 46.60 37.54 4.94
C PHE A 826 47.12 38.97 4.95
N ARG A 827 46.77 39.79 3.92
CA ARG A 827 47.20 41.19 3.76
C ARG A 827 46.85 42.02 4.98
N ALA A 828 45.69 41.91 5.55
CA ALA A 828 45.25 42.64 6.76
C ALA A 828 46.13 42.32 7.98
N LEU A 829 46.55 41.04 8.09
CA LEU A 829 47.46 40.62 9.21
C LEU A 829 48.81 41.26 9.14
N PHE A 830 49.44 41.30 7.94
CA PHE A 830 50.76 41.97 7.76
C PHE A 830 50.66 43.46 7.91
N LEU A 831 49.55 44.04 7.42
CA LEU A 831 49.30 45.52 7.57
C LEU A 831 49.12 45.87 9.05
N MET A 832 48.45 45.04 9.83
CA MET A 832 48.26 45.21 11.29
C MET A 832 49.62 45.23 12.01
N VAL A 833 50.54 44.33 11.71
CA VAL A 833 51.88 44.29 12.29
C VAL A 833 52.65 45.60 11.95
N PHE A 834 52.57 46.03 10.68
CA PHE A 834 53.23 47.29 10.22
C PHE A 834 52.71 48.51 11.00
N VAL A 835 51.36 48.65 11.09
CA VAL A 835 50.69 49.76 11.78
C VAL A 835 51.08 49.78 13.28
N VAL A 836 51.02 48.61 13.93
CA VAL A 836 51.40 48.50 15.36
C VAL A 836 52.91 48.90 15.57
N SER A 837 53.77 48.41 14.67
CA SER A 837 55.19 48.75 14.73
C SER A 837 55.43 50.26 14.60
N VAL A 838 54.78 50.94 13.67
CA VAL A 838 54.87 52.38 13.46
C VAL A 838 54.33 53.13 14.70
N ILE A 839 53.24 52.72 15.30
CA ILE A 839 52.67 53.33 16.51
C ILE A 839 53.63 53.17 17.67
N LEU A 840 54.23 51.97 17.85
CA LEU A 840 55.24 51.78 18.94
C LEU A 840 56.46 52.61 18.73
N LEU A 841 56.95 52.80 17.48
CA LEU A 841 58.05 53.69 17.16
C LEU A 841 57.71 55.13 17.50
N LEU A 842 56.53 55.62 17.13
CA LEU A 842 56.02 56.94 17.42
C LEU A 842 55.89 57.15 18.93
N LEU A 843 55.40 56.19 19.68
CA LEU A 843 55.31 56.26 21.15
C LEU A 843 56.68 56.26 21.79
N MET A 844 57.63 55.48 21.30
CA MET A 844 59.01 55.48 21.77
C MET A 844 59.67 56.88 21.52
N TYR A 845 59.49 57.38 20.32
CA TYR A 845 60.08 58.72 19.96
C TYR A 845 59.44 59.86 20.79
N GLY A 846 58.11 59.83 20.92
CA GLY A 846 57.35 60.74 21.76
C GLY A 846 57.76 60.67 23.25
N SER A 847 57.92 59.43 23.77
CA SER A 847 58.39 59.19 25.16
C SER A 847 59.80 59.73 25.36
N LYS A 848 60.70 59.54 24.34
CA LYS A 848 62.11 60.05 24.41
C LYS A 848 62.11 61.60 24.40
N ARG A 849 61.33 62.19 23.50
CA ARG A 849 61.23 63.71 23.46
C ARG A 849 60.59 64.25 24.73
N TYR A 850 59.57 63.52 25.32
CA TYR A 850 58.98 63.98 26.57
C TYR A 850 60.00 63.89 27.73
N LYS A 851 60.83 62.86 27.78
CA LYS A 851 61.95 62.78 28.78
C LYS A 851 63.02 63.83 28.57
N GLU A 852 63.37 64.07 27.31
CA GLU A 852 64.38 65.19 26.96
C GLU A 852 63.80 66.50 27.38
N ARG A 853 62.58 66.88 27.07
CA ARG A 853 61.97 68.14 27.53
C ARG A 853 61.86 68.20 29.05
N ARG A 854 61.60 67.13 29.73
CA ARG A 854 61.54 67.10 31.20
C ARG A 854 62.93 67.33 31.82
N VAL A 855 63.96 66.76 31.19
CA VAL A 855 65.39 67.06 31.61
C VAL A 855 65.74 68.50 31.34
N GLU A 856 65.36 69.03 30.18
CA GLU A 856 65.56 70.51 29.84
C GLU A 856 64.80 71.39 30.85
N GLU A 857 63.61 71.09 31.25
CA GLU A 857 62.81 71.78 32.26
C GLU A 857 63.46 71.67 33.62
N ILE A 858 64.02 70.52 34.00
CA ILE A 858 64.73 70.30 35.28
C ILE A 858 66.08 71.09 35.27
N GLU A 859 66.83 71.08 34.17
CA GLU A 859 68.08 71.89 34.02
C GLU A 859 67.77 73.35 34.04
N LEU A 860 66.67 73.84 33.43
CA LEU A 860 66.28 75.28 33.49
C LEU A 860 65.87 75.70 34.92
N VAL A 861 65.20 74.81 35.65
CA VAL A 861 64.85 75.06 37.06
C VAL A 861 66.11 75.04 37.92
N ALA A 862 67.07 74.11 37.72
CA ALA A 862 68.36 74.05 38.44
C ALA A 862 69.24 75.29 38.11
N GLN A 863 69.33 75.77 36.90
CA GLN A 863 70.02 77.06 36.50
C GLN A 863 69.38 78.23 37.16
N ASN A 864 68.05 78.27 37.32
CA ASN A 864 67.35 79.34 38.02
C ASN A 864 67.57 79.27 39.54
N GLU A 865 67.79 78.10 40.17
CA GLU A 865 68.16 77.90 41.59
C GLU A 865 69.62 78.30 41.86
N VAL A 866 70.57 77.98 40.94
CA VAL A 866 71.99 78.36 41.05
C VAL A 866 72.16 79.89 40.92
N ASN A 867 71.31 80.66 40.13
CA ASN A 867 71.38 82.12 40.08
C ASN A 867 70.80 82.84 41.32
N ILE A 868 70.13 82.17 42.19
CA ILE A 868 69.53 82.69 43.41
C ILE A 868 70.51 82.50 44.65
N GLU A 869 71.47 81.53 44.62
CA GLU A 869 72.36 81.22 45.72
C GLU A 869 73.77 81.75 45.52
N GLY A 870 74.08 82.59 44.52
CA GLY A 870 75.34 83.15 44.18
C GLY A 870 75.70 84.38 44.97
N ASN A 871 75.17 84.60 46.16
CA ASN A 871 75.58 85.71 47.07
C ASN A 871 75.42 85.31 48.55
N VAL A 872 76.41 84.65 49.12
CA VAL A 872 76.89 84.81 50.48
C VAL A 872 77.96 83.72 50.78
N VAL A 873 79.18 84.08 50.73
CA VAL A 873 80.35 84.03 51.60
C VAL A 873 80.59 82.67 52.37
N ASP A 874 81.87 82.21 52.09
CA ASP A 874 82.95 81.63 52.93
C ASP A 874 82.66 80.91 54.23
N GLY A 875 83.34 79.81 54.37
CA GLY A 875 83.87 79.40 55.67
C GLY A 875 83.91 77.89 55.98
N GLU A 876 85.15 77.36 55.91
CA GLU A 876 85.74 76.35 56.75
C GLU A 876 85.24 74.90 56.71
N GLU A 877 86.01 74.06 56.25
CA GLU A 877 86.88 72.96 56.76
C GLU A 877 86.32 71.73 57.41
N ALA A 878 86.98 70.65 56.93
CA ALA A 878 87.30 69.39 57.61
C ALA A 878 86.23 68.32 57.81
N ASP A 879 86.41 67.24 57.40
CA ASP A 879 87.26 66.08 57.55
C ASP A 879 86.43 64.68 57.51
N ASP A 880 87.08 63.79 56.90
CA ASP A 880 87.18 62.31 57.14
C ASP A 880 86.08 61.35 56.74
N ASN A 881 86.53 60.48 55.88
CA ASN A 881 86.38 58.97 55.83
C ASN A 881 85.03 58.33 55.57
N GLU A 882 84.89 57.42 54.79
CA GLU A 882 85.67 56.30 54.28
C GLU A 882 84.77 55.49 53.32
N HIS A 883 85.34 54.96 52.30
CA HIS A 883 85.21 53.78 51.56
C HIS A 883 83.77 53.12 51.40
N HIS A 884 83.29 52.74 50.26
CA HIS A 884 83.82 51.71 49.38
C HIS A 884 83.35 51.74 47.94
N VAL A 885 84.28 51.71 47.10
CA VAL A 885 84.31 51.37 45.70
C VAL A 885 84.06 49.87 45.57
N VAL A 886 83.40 49.39 44.60
CA VAL A 886 83.70 48.16 43.74
C VAL A 886 82.64 48.15 42.65
N ASP A 887 82.86 48.39 41.53
CA ASP A 887 83.70 47.94 40.44
C ASP A 887 82.95 46.84 39.63
N VAL A 888 83.00 47.13 38.42
CA VAL A 888 82.58 46.45 37.24
C VAL A 888 83.44 45.26 36.90
N ASP A 889 82.94 44.36 36.23
CA ASP A 889 83.49 43.35 35.33
C ASP A 889 84.09 42.03 35.90
N THR A 890 83.88 41.16 35.03
CA THR A 890 84.56 39.88 34.77
C THR A 890 83.80 38.68 35.35
N ALA A 891 83.53 37.72 34.59
CA ALA A 891 83.95 37.09 33.37
C ALA A 891 83.41 35.72 33.28
N LEU A 892 82.99 35.39 32.18
CA LEU A 892 83.64 34.44 31.28
C LEU A 892 84.26 33.19 31.94
N LEU A 893 83.84 32.07 31.43
CA LEU A 893 84.51 30.76 31.35
C LEU A 893 84.44 29.82 32.55
N ARG A 894 83.66 28.78 32.25
CA ARG A 894 84.15 27.36 32.16
C ARG A 894 82.97 26.43 31.77
N ARG A 895 82.88 26.05 30.48
CA ARG A 895 83.60 25.00 29.77
C ARG A 895 83.64 23.63 30.46
N LYS A 896 83.03 22.77 29.73
CA LYS A 896 83.43 21.38 29.39
C LYS A 896 82.91 20.19 30.17
N ASN A 897 82.28 19.38 29.31
CA ASN A 897 82.52 17.93 29.10
C ASN A 897 81.85 16.98 30.11
N LEU A 898 81.25 15.98 29.72
CA LEU A 898 81.51 14.73 28.99
C LEU A 898 80.22 13.91 29.11
N THR A 899 79.79 13.24 28.23
CA THR A 899 80.01 12.13 27.30
C THR A 899 78.82 11.23 27.28
N SER A 900 78.45 10.94 26.03
CA SER A 900 78.03 9.68 25.49
C SER A 900 77.48 8.58 26.43
N THR A 901 76.39 8.00 26.09
CA THR A 901 76.24 6.58 25.78
C THR A 901 74.80 6.28 25.23
N SER A 902 74.78 5.81 24.04
CA SER A 902 74.19 4.60 23.48
C SER A 902 72.67 4.34 23.60
N ILE A 903 72.07 4.16 22.45
CA ILE A 903 70.82 3.54 22.00
C ILE A 903 70.63 2.17 22.67
N PRO A 904 69.38 1.74 22.91
CA PRO A 904 68.85 0.73 21.98
C PRO A 904 67.43 0.86 21.56
N THR A 905 67.22 0.54 20.31
CA THR A 905 66.02 0.23 19.60
C THR A 905 65.13 -0.80 20.29
N ARG A 906 63.85 -0.63 20.30
CA ARG A 906 62.89 -1.72 20.46
C ARG A 906 61.70 -1.57 19.50
N ARG A 907 61.44 -2.74 18.88
CA ARG A 907 60.49 -3.09 17.85
C ARG A 907 59.01 -2.78 18.21
N ALA A 908 58.23 -2.50 17.16
CA ALA A 908 56.76 -2.44 17.14
C ALA A 908 56.15 -3.87 17.09
N PRO A 909 55.02 -4.15 17.75
CA PRO A 909 54.28 -5.40 17.59
C PRO A 909 53.22 -5.30 16.49
N PRO A 910 52.69 -6.48 15.98
CA PRO A 910 52.03 -6.54 14.68
C PRO A 910 50.49 -6.29 14.73
N LEU A 911 49.98 -5.93 13.58
CA LEU A 911 48.56 -5.76 13.21
C LEU A 911 47.74 -7.06 13.31
N LEU A 912 46.68 -7.03 14.06
CA LEU A 912 45.63 -8.05 14.07
C LEU A 912 44.60 -7.75 12.96
N ARG A 913 44.49 -8.67 12.01
CA ARG A 913 43.42 -8.75 11.06
C ARG A 913 42.15 -9.26 11.73
N LEU A 914 41.08 -8.51 11.64
CA LEU A 914 39.74 -9.01 11.92
C LEU A 914 39.03 -9.30 10.59
N LYS A 915 38.63 -10.56 10.44
CA LYS A 915 37.79 -11.02 9.35
C LYS A 915 36.34 -10.63 9.60
N SER A 916 35.71 -10.13 8.57
CA SER A 916 34.28 -9.94 8.49
C SER A 916 33.50 -11.26 8.42
N ALA A 917 32.44 -11.38 9.16
CA ALA A 917 31.33 -12.29 8.89
C ALA A 917 30.10 -11.46 8.54
#